data_997f023ffedd722b240155ceafae592a
#
_entry.id   997f023ffedd722b240155ceafae592a
#
_cell.length_a   1.000
_cell.length_b   1.000
_cell.length_c   1.000
_cell.angle_alpha   90.00
_cell.angle_beta   90.00
_cell.angle_gamma   90.00
#
_symmetry.space_group_name_H-M   'P 1'
#
loop_
_entity.id
_entity.type
_entity.pdbx_description
1 polymer ?
#
loop_
_entity_poly.entity_id
_entity_poly.type
_entity_poly.pdbx_seq_one_letter_code
_entity_poly.pdbx_strand_id
1 'polypeptide(L)'
;MCYQSSVIARTQGCRREVRSSLLPSPITRFCTGARHVAPCSPSSQSWRLVRVAQLLVFLFAASSLSFGQAKPEVFKVEPPNWWARHSINPVRVMIRGRNLAGSRVEALGDGIKTGVSQINSAGTYVFVDVLIDANAATGRRALRITTPAGVTEAPFEVSAPLLREGRFQGFATDDVIYLIMPDRFSDGDASNNDPPQSRGLYDRSKTRYYHGGDFQGIINRLPYLKSLGVTAIWLTPWYDNVNHLNERERYSEASGGPKQPITDYHGYGAVDFFGVEEHFGTLAKLRELVDEAHRLGIKVIQDQVANHTGPYHPWADDPPTPTWFNGTKQHHLANTFQTWVLHDPHPVEKIKRETLEGWFIDILPDLNQNDEETARYIIQNTLWWIGVTGIDAIRQDTWQYVPNSFWRRWTAAIKREYPNINVVGEVLDGDVAHCSFYQGGRVRFDGVDTGLDTLFDFPLLYPARRAFAEGRPVKEIAIVLSQDQLYPNPNVLVTALGNHDMPRFMSEPGATVAGLNLAHTLIMTMRGTPQLYYGDEIAMKGGGDPDNRRDFPGGFPGDSRNAFTREGRTSDEQVAFEHLQKLGRLRAELEPLRRGALVNLHVTDQQYAFARRTGRAYVIVAINNDSKPSTIEFETASLGVTGSVSLVDRLGVANDAKIQSGMLKVSMPARSAGILTAK
;
A
#
# COMPACT_ATOMS: atom_id res chain seq x y z
N MET A 1 -7.94 -8.16 4.48
CA MET A 1 -8.42 -7.74 3.15
C MET A 1 -9.55 -8.58 2.54
N CYS A 2 -9.82 -9.78 2.97
CA CYS A 2 -10.96 -10.60 2.47
C CYS A 2 -12.38 -10.14 2.86
N TYR A 3 -12.55 -9.09 3.66
CA TYR A 3 -13.87 -8.68 4.15
C TYR A 3 -14.63 -7.71 3.25
N GLN A 4 -13.99 -7.02 2.32
CA GLN A 4 -14.68 -6.03 1.47
C GLN A 4 -15.50 -6.65 0.34
N SER A 5 -15.16 -7.83 -0.14
CA SER A 5 -15.90 -8.50 -1.23
C SER A 5 -17.27 -9.03 -0.82
N SER A 6 -17.56 -9.20 0.47
CA SER A 6 -18.82 -9.77 0.95
C SER A 6 -19.92 -8.74 1.26
N VAL A 7 -19.57 -7.45 1.35
CA VAL A 7 -20.56 -6.39 1.70
C VAL A 7 -21.33 -5.91 0.48
N ILE A 8 -20.74 -5.96 -0.72
CA ILE A 8 -21.41 -5.50 -1.95
C ILE A 8 -22.43 -6.51 -2.51
N ALA A 9 -22.36 -7.79 -2.10
CA ALA A 9 -23.25 -8.86 -2.60
C ALA A 9 -24.57 -9.06 -1.80
N ARG A 10 -24.86 -8.28 -0.73
CA ARG A 10 -26.01 -8.50 0.13
C ARG A 10 -27.16 -7.49 0.03
N THR A 11 -27.24 -6.66 -0.98
CA THR A 11 -28.34 -5.69 -1.14
C THR A 11 -29.34 -6.03 -2.25
N GLN A 12 -29.58 -7.29 -2.56
CA GLN A 12 -30.76 -7.68 -3.35
C GLN A 12 -31.39 -8.97 -2.80
N GLY A 13 -32.52 -8.77 -2.12
CA GLY A 13 -33.56 -9.78 -1.99
C GLY A 13 -33.73 -10.45 -0.64
N CYS A 14 -34.60 -9.91 0.21
CA CYS A 14 -35.68 -10.66 0.82
C CYS A 14 -36.67 -9.74 1.53
N ARG A 15 -37.87 -9.65 0.97
CA ARG A 15 -39.10 -9.26 1.69
C ARG A 15 -39.79 -10.54 2.20
N ARG A 16 -40.22 -10.49 3.44
CA ARG A 16 -41.35 -11.17 4.16
C ARG A 16 -40.85 -11.69 5.51
N GLU A 17 -41.47 -11.58 6.61
CA GLU A 17 -42.82 -11.29 7.12
C GLU A 17 -42.72 -11.04 8.62
N VAL A 18 -43.50 -10.10 9.12
CA VAL A 18 -43.68 -9.77 10.54
C VAL A 18 -44.61 -10.81 11.16
N ARG A 19 -44.24 -11.38 12.30
CA ARG A 19 -45.24 -11.81 13.32
C ARG A 19 -44.70 -11.58 14.73
N SER A 20 -45.51 -10.86 15.46
CA SER A 20 -45.47 -10.51 16.86
C SER A 20 -45.73 -11.71 17.80
N SER A 21 -45.08 -11.75 18.95
CA SER A 21 -45.75 -12.23 20.17
C SER A 21 -45.06 -11.70 21.44
N LEU A 22 -45.86 -11.24 22.30
CA LEU A 22 -45.74 -10.53 23.58
C LEU A 22 -45.30 -11.44 24.75
N LEU A 23 -44.43 -10.94 25.61
CA LEU A 23 -44.35 -10.89 27.09
C LEU A 23 -44.97 -12.06 27.94
N PRO A 24 -44.64 -12.24 29.27
CA PRO A 24 -44.10 -11.31 30.27
C PRO A 24 -43.10 -11.90 31.30
N SER A 25 -42.55 -10.97 32.10
CA SER A 25 -41.82 -11.21 33.35
C SER A 25 -42.72 -11.73 34.47
N PRO A 26 -42.16 -12.26 35.61
CA PRO A 26 -42.40 -11.54 36.85
C PRO A 26 -41.22 -11.43 37.85
N ILE A 27 -41.30 -10.35 38.57
CA ILE A 27 -40.73 -9.92 39.84
C ILE A 27 -40.98 -10.92 40.97
N THR A 28 -40.03 -11.14 41.90
CA THR A 28 -40.35 -11.26 43.34
C THR A 28 -39.19 -10.90 44.25
N ARG A 29 -39.59 -10.29 45.35
CA ARG A 29 -38.94 -9.55 46.42
C ARG A 29 -38.47 -10.39 47.60
N PHE A 30 -37.60 -9.79 48.43
CA PHE A 30 -37.39 -9.81 49.90
C PHE A 30 -36.83 -11.10 50.55
N CYS A 31 -35.84 -10.98 51.43
CA CYS A 31 -35.92 -10.54 52.83
C CYS A 31 -34.58 -10.41 53.54
N THR A 32 -34.53 -9.47 54.41
CA THR A 32 -33.58 -9.05 55.45
C THR A 32 -33.32 -10.07 56.52
N GLY A 33 -32.16 -10.02 57.19
CA GLY A 33 -31.91 -10.69 58.46
C GLY A 33 -30.57 -10.34 59.11
N ALA A 34 -30.58 -9.31 59.93
CA ALA A 34 -29.48 -8.94 60.84
C ALA A 34 -29.47 -9.77 62.09
N ARG A 35 -28.33 -10.19 62.60
CA ARG A 35 -28.13 -10.53 63.99
C ARG A 35 -26.81 -10.01 64.53
N HIS A 36 -26.94 -9.22 65.60
CA HIS A 36 -25.90 -8.74 66.50
C HIS A 36 -25.27 -9.86 67.33
N VAL A 37 -23.95 -9.81 67.58
CA VAL A 37 -23.32 -10.36 68.79
C VAL A 37 -22.27 -9.39 69.29
N ALA A 38 -22.32 -9.08 70.60
CA ALA A 38 -21.53 -8.08 71.31
C ALA A 38 -20.16 -8.65 71.77
N PRO A 39 -19.22 -7.75 72.25
CA PRO A 39 -17.81 -8.07 72.40
C PRO A 39 -17.45 -8.63 73.77
N CYS A 40 -16.45 -9.53 73.82
CA CYS A 40 -15.73 -9.90 75.03
C CYS A 40 -14.36 -9.25 75.06
N SER A 41 -14.02 -8.61 76.19
CA SER A 41 -12.74 -8.00 76.52
C SER A 41 -11.70 -9.07 76.94
N PRO A 42 -10.42 -8.96 76.58
CA PRO A 42 -9.35 -9.75 77.21
C PRO A 42 -8.44 -8.88 78.11
N SER A 43 -8.06 -9.55 79.15
CA SER A 43 -7.20 -9.10 80.24
C SER A 43 -5.76 -8.76 79.85
N SER A 44 -5.24 -7.84 80.61
CA SER A 44 -3.85 -7.33 80.60
C SER A 44 -2.82 -8.33 81.05
N GLN A 45 -1.99 -8.84 80.14
CA GLN A 45 -0.63 -9.34 80.43
C GLN A 45 0.11 -9.78 79.16
N SER A 46 0.65 -8.85 78.36
CA SER A 46 1.64 -9.18 77.33
C SER A 46 2.32 -7.96 76.67
N TRP A 47 2.54 -6.91 77.41
CA TRP A 47 3.09 -5.65 76.86
C TRP A 47 4.60 -5.48 76.91
N ARG A 48 5.38 -6.54 77.24
CA ARG A 48 6.85 -6.41 77.26
C ARG A 48 7.61 -7.20 76.18
N LEU A 49 7.01 -8.09 75.47
CA LEU A 49 7.67 -8.85 74.37
C LEU A 49 7.42 -8.28 72.96
N VAL A 50 6.44 -7.42 72.79
CA VAL A 50 6.09 -6.85 71.48
C VAL A 50 7.00 -5.68 71.04
N ARG A 51 7.61 -4.97 72.02
CA ARG A 51 8.50 -3.81 71.69
C ARG A 51 9.91 -4.22 71.19
N VAL A 52 10.40 -5.40 71.48
CA VAL A 52 11.70 -5.87 70.96
C VAL A 52 11.55 -6.48 69.59
N ALA A 53 10.41 -7.12 69.28
CA ALA A 53 10.14 -7.65 67.95
C ALA A 53 9.86 -6.54 66.90
N GLN A 54 9.23 -5.41 67.35
CA GLN A 54 9.00 -4.27 66.44
C GLN A 54 10.25 -3.47 66.10
N LEU A 55 11.26 -3.42 66.97
CA LEU A 55 12.55 -2.79 66.64
C LEU A 55 13.41 -3.63 65.73
N LEU A 56 13.33 -4.95 65.80
CA LEU A 56 14.04 -5.85 64.87
C LEU A 56 13.37 -5.92 63.45
N VAL A 57 12.06 -5.75 63.36
CA VAL A 57 11.36 -5.64 62.07
C VAL A 57 11.62 -4.31 61.40
N PHE A 58 11.80 -3.20 62.17
CA PHE A 58 12.19 -1.90 61.59
C PHE A 58 13.63 -1.80 61.17
N LEU A 59 14.54 -2.61 61.74
CA LEU A 59 15.94 -2.71 61.31
C LEU A 59 16.13 -3.63 60.10
N PHE A 60 15.21 -4.59 59.84
CA PHE A 60 15.20 -5.40 58.63
C PHE A 60 14.42 -4.75 57.47
N ALA A 61 13.51 -3.81 57.73
CA ALA A 61 12.79 -3.05 56.70
C ALA A 61 13.60 -1.86 56.14
N ALA A 62 14.76 -1.53 56.75
CA ALA A 62 15.66 -0.48 56.28
C ALA A 62 16.86 -0.99 55.45
N SER A 63 17.02 -2.30 55.28
CA SER A 63 17.78 -2.83 54.15
C SER A 63 16.87 -2.81 52.92
N SER A 64 16.62 -1.64 52.40
CA SER A 64 16.28 -1.48 51.00
C SER A 64 17.32 -2.26 50.22
N LEU A 65 16.95 -3.45 49.72
CA LEU A 65 17.65 -4.10 48.64
C LEU A 65 17.65 -3.05 47.53
N SER A 66 18.70 -2.23 47.51
CA SER A 66 19.09 -1.47 46.36
C SER A 66 19.40 -2.55 45.30
N PHE A 67 18.40 -3.08 44.64
CA PHE A 67 18.64 -3.69 43.35
C PHE A 67 19.34 -2.62 42.52
N GLY A 68 20.66 -2.71 42.43
CA GLY A 68 21.45 -1.82 41.62
C GLY A 68 20.74 -1.76 40.26
N GLN A 69 20.28 -0.59 39.88
CA GLN A 69 19.65 -0.42 38.56
C GLN A 69 20.61 -1.03 37.54
N ALA A 70 20.09 -1.91 36.71
CA ALA A 70 20.89 -2.52 35.65
C ALA A 70 21.30 -1.45 34.62
N LYS A 71 22.49 -1.60 34.04
CA LYS A 71 22.99 -0.68 33.00
C LYS A 71 22.00 -0.49 31.87
N PRO A 72 21.98 0.69 31.23
CA PRO A 72 21.18 0.93 30.06
C PRO A 72 21.61 0.01 28.91
N GLU A 73 20.65 -0.49 28.16
CA GLU A 73 20.88 -1.32 26.98
C GLU A 73 20.05 -0.77 25.84
N VAL A 74 20.66 -0.62 24.64
CA VAL A 74 20.01 -0.14 23.43
C VAL A 74 19.80 -1.31 22.48
N PHE A 75 18.58 -1.46 22.00
CA PHE A 75 18.20 -2.46 21.00
C PHE A 75 18.17 -1.88 19.59
N LYS A 76 17.72 -0.61 19.46
CA LYS A 76 17.54 0.02 18.16
C LYS A 76 17.60 1.54 18.23
N VAL A 77 18.06 2.14 17.13
CA VAL A 77 18.07 3.60 16.87
C VAL A 77 17.32 3.84 15.56
N GLU A 78 16.31 4.71 15.58
CA GLU A 78 15.44 4.99 14.44
C GLU A 78 15.22 6.50 14.27
N PRO A 79 15.61 7.07 13.12
CA PRO A 79 16.41 6.46 12.05
C PRO A 79 17.85 6.16 12.47
N PRO A 80 18.51 5.12 11.88
CA PRO A 80 19.88 4.75 12.25
C PRO A 80 20.95 5.70 11.67
N ASN A 81 20.57 6.50 10.69
CA ASN A 81 21.41 7.48 10.01
C ASN A 81 20.58 8.64 9.47
N TRP A 82 21.24 9.76 9.19
CA TRP A 82 20.61 10.91 8.56
C TRP A 82 21.65 11.70 7.74
N TRP A 83 21.22 12.77 7.05
CA TRP A 83 22.08 13.54 6.14
C TRP A 83 22.32 14.95 6.65
N ALA A 84 23.54 15.47 6.41
CA ALA A 84 23.80 16.88 6.51
C ALA A 84 23.00 17.65 5.44
N ARG A 85 22.52 18.85 5.77
CA ARG A 85 21.71 19.73 4.89
C ARG A 85 20.36 19.15 4.47
N HIS A 86 19.85 18.14 5.15
CA HIS A 86 18.49 17.66 4.93
C HIS A 86 17.46 18.69 5.40
N SER A 87 16.29 18.77 4.74
CA SER A 87 15.21 19.72 5.07
C SER A 87 14.61 19.49 6.47
N ILE A 88 14.73 18.28 7.02
CA ILE A 88 14.48 17.99 8.43
C ILE A 88 15.83 17.96 9.15
N ASN A 89 16.07 19.02 9.92
CA ASN A 89 17.21 19.14 10.80
C ASN A 89 16.87 20.14 11.92
N PRO A 90 16.83 19.73 13.20
CA PRO A 90 17.26 18.44 13.72
C PRO A 90 16.35 17.28 13.31
N VAL A 91 16.95 16.08 13.19
CA VAL A 91 16.20 14.84 13.04
C VAL A 91 15.79 14.32 14.41
N ARG A 92 14.53 13.86 14.54
CA ARG A 92 14.03 13.24 15.76
C ARG A 92 14.40 11.77 15.79
N VAL A 93 15.28 11.38 16.69
CA VAL A 93 15.73 10.00 16.83
C VAL A 93 15.00 9.33 17.99
N MET A 94 14.41 8.18 17.74
CA MET A 94 13.83 7.28 18.74
C MET A 94 14.83 6.17 19.04
N ILE A 95 15.17 6.00 20.32
CA ILE A 95 16.05 4.93 20.82
C ILE A 95 15.20 3.96 21.63
N ARG A 96 15.12 2.71 21.20
CA ARG A 96 14.48 1.63 21.92
C ARG A 96 15.51 0.84 22.71
N GLY A 97 15.19 0.50 23.96
CA GLY A 97 16.08 -0.25 24.82
C GLY A 97 15.42 -0.70 26.13
N ARG A 98 16.22 -0.90 27.14
CA ARG A 98 15.79 -1.14 28.53
C ARG A 98 16.67 -0.40 29.53
N ASN A 99 16.14 -0.15 30.72
CA ASN A 99 16.80 0.59 31.77
C ASN A 99 17.21 2.01 31.37
N LEU A 100 16.39 2.67 30.53
CA LEU A 100 16.65 4.02 30.00
C LEU A 100 16.06 5.13 30.88
N ALA A 101 15.41 4.80 32.00
CA ALA A 101 14.84 5.80 32.91
C ALA A 101 15.92 6.76 33.41
N GLY A 102 15.64 8.08 33.38
CA GLY A 102 16.56 9.13 33.78
C GLY A 102 17.78 9.28 32.87
N SER A 103 17.73 8.77 31.62
CA SER A 103 18.85 8.87 30.69
C SER A 103 19.09 10.29 30.19
N ARG A 104 20.36 10.59 29.94
CA ARG A 104 20.82 11.72 29.14
C ARG A 104 21.50 11.16 27.90
N VAL A 105 21.18 11.74 26.75
CA VAL A 105 21.80 11.35 25.47
C VAL A 105 22.76 12.44 25.01
N GLU A 106 23.97 12.06 24.68
CA GLU A 106 25.01 12.94 24.16
C GLU A 106 25.52 12.42 22.82
N ALA A 107 25.70 13.32 21.86
CA ALA A 107 26.31 12.98 20.58
C ALA A 107 27.84 12.84 20.75
N LEU A 108 28.41 11.80 20.16
CA LEU A 108 29.85 11.57 20.08
C LEU A 108 30.32 11.68 18.63
N GLY A 109 31.35 12.51 18.44
CA GLY A 109 31.95 12.79 17.15
C GLY A 109 31.57 14.17 16.62
N ASP A 110 32.37 14.66 15.68
CA ASP A 110 32.26 16.02 15.17
C ASP A 110 31.04 16.21 14.27
N GLY A 111 30.47 17.42 14.32
CA GLY A 111 29.38 17.84 13.42
C GLY A 111 27.99 17.34 13.81
N ILE A 112 27.82 16.75 14.99
CA ILE A 112 26.49 16.41 15.52
C ILE A 112 26.31 16.89 16.96
N LYS A 113 25.10 17.27 17.34
CA LYS A 113 24.71 17.70 18.69
C LYS A 113 23.34 17.17 19.03
N THR A 114 23.11 16.86 20.30
CA THR A 114 21.81 16.40 20.81
C THR A 114 21.09 17.50 21.57
N GLY A 115 19.75 17.53 21.42
CA GLY A 115 18.85 18.32 22.26
C GLY A 115 18.47 17.62 23.57
N VAL A 116 17.42 18.11 24.19
CA VAL A 116 16.86 17.51 25.42
C VAL A 116 16.22 16.16 25.10
N SER A 117 16.56 15.15 25.90
CA SER A 117 15.96 13.81 25.79
C SER A 117 14.60 13.76 26.48
N GLN A 118 13.63 13.11 25.84
CA GLN A 118 12.34 12.76 26.42
C GLN A 118 12.28 11.23 26.54
N ILE A 119 11.98 10.76 27.75
CA ILE A 119 11.94 9.32 28.05
C ILE A 119 10.50 8.93 28.37
N ASN A 120 10.02 7.81 27.84
CA ASN A 120 8.71 7.29 28.19
C ASN A 120 8.68 6.80 29.64
N SER A 121 7.48 6.67 30.23
CA SER A 121 7.32 6.30 31.64
C SER A 121 7.88 4.91 31.98
N ALA A 122 7.92 4.01 31.02
CA ALA A 122 8.46 2.66 31.16
C ALA A 122 10.01 2.63 31.15
N GLY A 123 10.67 3.70 30.71
CA GLY A 123 12.12 3.74 30.55
C GLY A 123 12.63 2.80 29.44
N THR A 124 11.83 2.59 28.40
CA THR A 124 12.10 1.71 27.26
C THR A 124 12.33 2.47 25.97
N TYR A 125 11.88 3.73 25.88
CA TYR A 125 12.08 4.60 24.74
C TYR A 125 12.63 5.96 25.15
N VAL A 126 13.55 6.45 24.34
CA VAL A 126 14.09 7.82 24.44
C VAL A 126 13.95 8.51 23.10
N PHE A 127 13.36 9.68 23.09
CA PHE A 127 13.33 10.57 21.95
C PHE A 127 14.34 11.69 22.14
N VAL A 128 15.17 11.94 21.14
CA VAL A 128 16.17 13.01 21.16
C VAL A 128 16.30 13.65 19.78
N ASP A 129 16.35 14.98 19.76
CA ASP A 129 16.66 15.70 18.53
C ASP A 129 18.18 15.66 18.29
N VAL A 130 18.59 15.25 17.09
CA VAL A 130 19.97 15.23 16.65
C VAL A 130 20.15 16.30 15.57
N LEU A 131 20.84 17.37 15.92
CA LEU A 131 21.25 18.44 14.99
C LEU A 131 22.53 18.01 14.28
N ILE A 132 22.52 18.06 12.95
CA ILE A 132 23.68 17.76 12.11
C ILE A 132 24.16 19.05 11.47
N ASP A 133 25.41 19.42 11.70
CA ASP A 133 26.00 20.61 11.11
C ASP A 133 26.03 20.48 9.57
N ALA A 134 25.75 21.58 8.86
CA ALA A 134 25.67 21.56 7.40
C ALA A 134 26.95 21.08 6.71
N ASN A 135 28.10 21.18 7.38
CA ASN A 135 29.41 20.75 6.89
C ASN A 135 29.93 19.51 7.63
N ALA A 136 29.06 18.78 8.34
CA ALA A 136 29.44 17.53 8.99
C ALA A 136 29.97 16.55 7.94
N ALA A 137 31.15 16.01 8.20
CA ALA A 137 31.71 14.93 7.38
C ALA A 137 30.86 13.68 7.50
N THR A 138 30.71 12.95 6.39
CA THR A 138 30.05 11.64 6.39
C THR A 138 30.84 10.63 7.22
N GLY A 139 30.12 9.64 7.76
CA GLY A 139 30.72 8.53 8.52
C GLY A 139 30.06 8.28 9.86
N ARG A 140 30.61 7.30 10.56
CA ARG A 140 30.07 6.81 11.83
C ARG A 140 30.20 7.83 12.95
N ARG A 141 29.17 7.87 13.78
CA ARG A 141 29.03 8.63 15.02
C ARG A 141 28.47 7.68 16.08
N ALA A 142 28.33 8.16 17.31
CA ALA A 142 27.60 7.43 18.34
C ALA A 142 26.73 8.37 19.19
N LEU A 143 25.68 7.82 19.75
CA LEU A 143 24.86 8.43 20.77
C LEU A 143 25.21 7.73 22.09
N ARG A 144 25.74 8.50 23.05
CA ARG A 144 26.05 8.00 24.40
C ARG A 144 24.86 8.20 25.30
N ILE A 145 24.34 7.11 25.85
CA ILE A 145 23.21 7.09 26.77
C ILE A 145 23.74 6.86 28.17
N THR A 146 23.59 7.84 29.04
CA THR A 146 24.07 7.81 30.43
C THR A 146 22.85 7.77 31.35
N THR A 147 22.82 6.79 32.27
CA THR A 147 21.85 6.69 33.37
C THR A 147 22.58 6.64 34.70
N PRO A 148 21.90 6.77 35.86
CA PRO A 148 22.54 6.59 37.17
C PRO A 148 23.23 5.23 37.34
N ALA A 149 22.79 4.22 36.59
CA ALA A 149 23.30 2.85 36.65
C ALA A 149 24.50 2.56 35.72
N GLY A 150 24.81 3.46 34.78
CA GLY A 150 25.91 3.28 33.86
C GLY A 150 25.72 3.95 32.50
N VAL A 151 26.59 3.54 31.57
CA VAL A 151 26.68 4.14 30.24
C VAL A 151 26.61 3.05 29.17
N THR A 152 25.96 3.35 28.06
CA THR A 152 25.99 2.58 26.80
C THR A 152 26.14 3.51 25.63
N GLU A 153 26.56 3.00 24.47
CA GLU A 153 26.66 3.76 23.23
C GLU A 153 25.89 3.04 22.12
N ALA A 154 25.22 3.81 21.29
CA ALA A 154 24.48 3.32 20.14
C ALA A 154 25.04 3.95 18.86
N PRO A 155 25.18 3.20 17.75
CA PRO A 155 25.67 3.74 16.51
C PRO A 155 24.66 4.72 15.88
N PHE A 156 25.17 5.78 15.28
CA PHE A 156 24.46 6.71 14.42
C PHE A 156 25.38 7.10 13.27
N GLU A 157 24.86 7.36 12.08
CA GLU A 157 25.69 7.69 10.94
C GLU A 157 25.24 8.98 10.28
N VAL A 158 26.20 9.83 9.91
CA VAL A 158 25.98 10.92 8.94
C VAL A 158 26.25 10.36 7.55
N SER A 159 25.18 10.12 6.80
CA SER A 159 25.26 9.45 5.50
C SER A 159 25.56 10.43 4.35
N ALA A 160 26.23 9.94 3.30
CA ALA A 160 26.34 10.66 2.04
C ALA A 160 24.98 10.65 1.31
N PRO A 161 24.53 11.77 0.76
CA PRO A 161 23.34 11.78 -0.08
C PRO A 161 23.61 11.04 -1.39
N LEU A 162 22.60 10.35 -1.91
CA LEU A 162 22.66 9.77 -3.25
C LEU A 162 22.70 10.89 -4.31
N LEU A 163 23.36 10.61 -5.42
CA LEU A 163 23.31 11.49 -6.60
C LEU A 163 21.87 11.58 -7.10
N ARG A 164 21.40 12.78 -7.41
CA ARG A 164 20.02 13.00 -7.85
C ARG A 164 19.78 12.64 -9.32
N GLU A 165 20.84 12.55 -10.13
CA GLU A 165 20.73 12.19 -11.54
C GLU A 165 20.17 10.78 -11.70
N GLY A 166 19.07 10.65 -12.45
CA GLY A 166 18.40 9.38 -12.70
C GLY A 166 17.63 8.78 -11.51
N ARG A 167 17.47 9.54 -10.40
CA ARG A 167 16.73 9.13 -9.19
C ARG A 167 15.69 10.15 -8.78
N PHE A 168 14.74 9.77 -7.94
CA PHE A 168 13.69 10.65 -7.40
C PHE A 168 12.86 11.33 -8.50
N GLN A 169 12.56 10.61 -9.58
CA GLN A 169 12.04 11.20 -10.83
C GLN A 169 10.52 11.43 -10.81
N GLY A 170 9.78 10.71 -9.96
CA GLY A 170 8.33 10.59 -10.10
C GLY A 170 7.92 9.75 -11.31
N PHE A 171 6.68 9.26 -11.31
CA PHE A 171 6.07 8.69 -12.51
C PHE A 171 5.08 9.67 -13.15
N ALA A 172 4.73 9.44 -14.40
CA ALA A 172 3.84 10.30 -15.16
C ALA A 172 2.99 9.47 -16.15
N THR A 173 2.14 10.15 -16.90
CA THR A 173 1.32 9.53 -17.97
C THR A 173 2.17 8.89 -19.07
N ASP A 174 3.46 9.18 -19.15
CA ASP A 174 4.39 8.51 -20.06
C ASP A 174 4.74 7.08 -19.61
N ASP A 175 4.51 6.78 -18.34
CA ASP A 175 4.90 5.49 -17.75
C ASP A 175 3.83 4.40 -17.94
N VAL A 176 4.29 3.16 -17.80
CA VAL A 176 3.49 1.94 -17.63
C VAL A 176 3.99 1.28 -16.36
N ILE A 177 3.13 1.23 -15.35
CA ILE A 177 3.44 0.66 -14.03
C ILE A 177 3.18 -0.84 -14.06
N TYR A 178 4.07 -1.62 -13.43
CA TYR A 178 3.91 -3.06 -13.25
C TYR A 178 4.02 -3.40 -11.77
N LEU A 179 2.90 -3.86 -11.17
CA LEU A 179 2.82 -4.26 -9.77
C LEU A 179 3.41 -5.66 -9.60
N ILE A 180 4.36 -5.78 -8.68
CA ILE A 180 5.03 -7.02 -8.30
C ILE A 180 4.82 -7.29 -6.81
N MET A 181 4.40 -8.50 -6.47
CA MET A 181 4.61 -9.07 -5.13
C MET A 181 5.95 -9.81 -5.14
N PRO A 182 6.99 -9.32 -4.43
CA PRO A 182 8.33 -9.91 -4.49
C PRO A 182 8.32 -11.41 -4.27
N ASP A 183 7.67 -11.88 -3.22
CA ASP A 183 7.57 -13.30 -2.87
C ASP A 183 7.00 -14.20 -3.96
N ARG A 184 6.20 -13.67 -4.90
CA ARG A 184 5.41 -14.46 -5.87
C ARG A 184 5.89 -14.32 -7.31
N PHE A 185 6.91 -13.52 -7.55
CA PHE A 185 7.32 -13.19 -8.91
C PHE A 185 8.47 -14.06 -9.44
N SER A 186 9.60 -14.05 -8.75
CA SER A 186 10.76 -14.87 -9.16
C SER A 186 11.74 -15.05 -8.01
N ASP A 187 12.16 -16.29 -7.76
CA ASP A 187 13.27 -16.66 -6.89
C ASP A 187 14.59 -16.47 -7.65
N GLY A 188 15.49 -15.69 -7.12
CA GLY A 188 16.81 -15.40 -7.69
C GLY A 188 17.95 -15.77 -6.77
N ASP A 189 17.68 -15.98 -5.47
CA ASP A 189 18.65 -16.33 -4.44
C ASP A 189 18.07 -17.33 -3.45
N ALA A 190 18.19 -18.61 -3.74
CA ALA A 190 17.66 -19.67 -2.88
C ALA A 190 18.24 -19.68 -1.45
N SER A 191 19.29 -18.91 -1.15
CA SER A 191 19.89 -18.83 0.19
C SER A 191 19.04 -18.03 1.18
N ASN A 192 18.11 -17.18 0.69
CA ASN A 192 17.20 -16.37 1.50
C ASN A 192 15.78 -16.95 1.59
N ASN A 193 15.51 -18.13 1.03
CA ASN A 193 14.16 -18.71 1.03
C ASN A 193 13.70 -19.13 2.44
N ASP A 194 14.62 -19.66 3.26
CA ASP A 194 14.34 -20.06 4.66
C ASP A 194 15.45 -19.55 5.59
N PRO A 195 15.53 -18.23 5.80
CA PRO A 195 16.63 -17.62 6.53
C PRO A 195 16.61 -18.02 8.02
N PRO A 196 17.77 -18.06 8.69
CA PRO A 196 17.87 -18.52 10.08
C PRO A 196 16.99 -17.78 11.07
N GLN A 197 16.68 -16.49 10.82
CA GLN A 197 15.87 -15.63 11.68
C GLN A 197 14.39 -16.04 11.68
N SER A 198 13.88 -16.44 10.52
CA SER A 198 12.46 -16.77 10.26
C SER A 198 12.29 -18.20 9.72
N ARG A 199 13.12 -19.13 10.22
CA ARG A 199 13.14 -20.52 9.75
C ARG A 199 11.78 -21.21 9.88
N GLY A 200 11.38 -21.92 8.80
CA GLY A 200 10.16 -22.70 8.73
C GLY A 200 8.96 -21.91 8.23
N LEU A 201 9.17 -20.67 7.77
CA LEU A 201 8.14 -19.85 7.15
C LEU A 201 8.04 -20.03 5.62
N TYR A 202 9.02 -20.68 4.99
CA TYR A 202 9.04 -21.02 3.57
C TYR A 202 8.36 -22.36 3.30
N ASP A 203 7.29 -22.35 2.49
CA ASP A 203 6.62 -23.57 2.05
C ASP A 203 5.72 -23.30 0.83
N ARG A 204 6.20 -23.54 -0.38
CA ARG A 204 5.45 -23.33 -1.63
C ARG A 204 4.20 -24.21 -1.78
N SER A 205 4.02 -25.22 -0.96
CA SER A 205 2.80 -26.04 -0.96
C SER A 205 1.63 -25.37 -0.23
N LYS A 206 1.90 -24.28 0.53
CA LYS A 206 0.92 -23.53 1.31
C LYS A 206 0.77 -22.12 0.76
N THR A 207 -0.42 -21.78 0.33
CA THR A 207 -0.71 -20.53 -0.40
C THR A 207 -0.41 -19.25 0.38
N ARG A 208 -0.35 -19.31 1.72
CA ARG A 208 -0.08 -18.16 2.60
C ARG A 208 1.23 -18.29 3.39
N TYR A 209 2.23 -18.97 2.82
CA TYR A 209 3.60 -19.02 3.31
C TYR A 209 4.52 -18.28 2.33
N TYR A 210 5.77 -18.02 2.74
CA TYR A 210 6.76 -17.51 1.80
C TYR A 210 7.06 -18.55 0.72
N HIS A 211 7.22 -18.08 -0.52
CA HIS A 211 7.51 -18.92 -1.69
C HIS A 211 8.91 -18.70 -2.24
N GLY A 212 9.65 -17.72 -1.71
CA GLY A 212 11.06 -17.49 -2.03
C GLY A 212 11.31 -16.53 -3.19
N GLY A 213 10.30 -15.80 -3.67
CA GLY A 213 10.55 -14.71 -4.59
C GLY A 213 11.25 -13.54 -3.88
N ASP A 214 12.22 -12.90 -4.55
CA ASP A 214 13.15 -11.97 -3.94
C ASP A 214 13.62 -10.83 -4.87
N PHE A 215 14.41 -9.89 -4.34
CA PHE A 215 14.96 -8.78 -5.12
C PHE A 215 15.90 -9.24 -6.23
N GLN A 216 16.66 -10.31 -6.02
CA GLN A 216 17.54 -10.86 -7.06
C GLN A 216 16.74 -11.44 -8.22
N GLY A 217 15.63 -12.14 -7.91
CA GLY A 217 14.70 -12.64 -8.91
C GLY A 217 14.08 -11.52 -9.74
N ILE A 218 13.70 -10.41 -9.10
CA ILE A 218 13.19 -9.24 -9.82
C ILE A 218 14.28 -8.64 -10.72
N ILE A 219 15.52 -8.47 -10.23
CA ILE A 219 16.67 -7.99 -11.02
C ILE A 219 16.82 -8.86 -12.28
N ASN A 220 16.79 -10.18 -12.14
CA ASN A 220 16.93 -11.12 -13.24
C ASN A 220 15.82 -10.98 -14.30
N ARG A 221 14.65 -10.43 -13.93
CA ARG A 221 13.47 -10.26 -14.80
C ARG A 221 13.26 -8.84 -15.33
N LEU A 222 14.08 -7.87 -14.95
CA LEU A 222 13.98 -6.50 -15.47
C LEU A 222 14.04 -6.43 -17.01
N PRO A 223 14.90 -7.21 -17.73
CA PRO A 223 14.88 -7.24 -19.20
C PRO A 223 13.54 -7.73 -19.79
N TYR A 224 12.88 -8.70 -19.16
CA TYR A 224 11.55 -9.16 -19.55
C TYR A 224 10.52 -8.03 -19.42
N LEU A 225 10.50 -7.35 -18.29
CA LEU A 225 9.60 -6.21 -18.05
C LEU A 225 9.84 -5.09 -19.06
N LYS A 226 11.10 -4.76 -19.32
CA LYS A 226 11.47 -3.78 -20.35
C LYS A 226 10.95 -4.17 -21.74
N SER A 227 11.04 -5.46 -22.11
CA SER A 227 10.56 -5.97 -23.40
C SER A 227 9.03 -5.85 -23.55
N LEU A 228 8.30 -5.85 -22.45
CA LEU A 228 6.84 -5.65 -22.39
C LEU A 228 6.43 -4.17 -22.52
N GLY A 229 7.38 -3.24 -22.37
CA GLY A 229 7.13 -1.80 -22.40
C GLY A 229 6.90 -1.20 -21.02
N VAL A 230 7.21 -1.94 -19.94
CA VAL A 230 7.18 -1.43 -18.56
C VAL A 230 8.25 -0.36 -18.37
N THR A 231 7.89 0.74 -17.71
CA THR A 231 8.80 1.85 -17.38
C THR A 231 8.80 2.20 -15.90
N ALA A 232 7.94 1.58 -15.10
CA ALA A 232 7.96 1.68 -13.65
C ALA A 232 7.53 0.36 -13.02
N ILE A 233 8.17 -0.07 -11.93
CA ILE A 233 7.74 -1.19 -11.11
C ILE A 233 7.23 -0.67 -9.76
N TRP A 234 6.11 -1.21 -9.30
CA TRP A 234 5.60 -1.03 -7.96
C TRP A 234 5.75 -2.35 -7.20
N LEU A 235 6.50 -2.34 -6.10
CA LEU A 235 6.72 -3.49 -5.23
C LEU A 235 5.80 -3.39 -4.01
N THR A 236 5.11 -4.48 -3.63
CA THR A 236 4.43 -4.54 -2.33
C THR A 236 5.42 -4.32 -1.20
N PRO A 237 5.00 -3.96 0.04
CA PRO A 237 5.92 -3.49 1.05
C PRO A 237 7.04 -4.49 1.33
N TRP A 238 8.24 -3.96 1.50
CA TRP A 238 9.45 -4.72 1.81
C TRP A 238 9.93 -4.56 3.24
N TYR A 239 9.07 -4.04 4.12
CA TYR A 239 9.36 -3.94 5.54
C TYR A 239 9.57 -5.33 6.17
N ASP A 240 10.38 -5.38 7.22
CA ASP A 240 10.58 -6.58 8.02
C ASP A 240 9.27 -6.99 8.72
N ASN A 241 8.86 -8.22 8.52
CA ASN A 241 7.65 -8.82 9.07
C ASN A 241 7.99 -9.75 10.24
N VAL A 242 6.98 -10.36 10.85
CA VAL A 242 7.18 -11.22 12.00
C VAL A 242 7.93 -12.52 11.64
N ASN A 243 8.97 -12.84 12.42
CA ASN A 243 9.85 -14.00 12.22
C ASN A 243 9.28 -15.32 12.77
N HIS A 244 7.97 -15.43 12.87
CA HIS A 244 7.22 -16.63 13.25
C HIS A 244 5.83 -16.59 12.62
N LEU A 245 5.10 -17.71 12.69
CA LEU A 245 3.74 -17.77 12.15
C LEU A 245 2.82 -16.75 12.83
N ASN A 246 2.01 -16.06 12.03
CA ASN A 246 0.97 -15.16 12.47
C ASN A 246 -0.24 -15.99 12.96
N GLU A 247 -0.31 -16.20 14.28
CA GLU A 247 -1.40 -16.94 14.94
C GLU A 247 -2.73 -16.15 14.99
N ARG A 248 -2.71 -14.86 14.72
CA ARG A 248 -3.89 -14.00 14.72
C ARG A 248 -4.67 -14.09 13.42
N GLU A 249 -4.02 -14.48 12.35
CA GLU A 249 -4.63 -14.79 11.07
C GLU A 249 -4.52 -16.28 10.77
N ARG A 250 -5.59 -16.88 10.34
CA ARG A 250 -5.64 -18.32 10.07
C ARG A 250 -6.38 -18.60 8.78
N TYR A 251 -5.79 -19.43 7.96
CA TYR A 251 -6.30 -19.84 6.67
C TYR A 251 -6.42 -21.37 6.55
N SER A 252 -7.36 -21.83 5.73
CA SER A 252 -7.52 -23.25 5.38
C SER A 252 -7.25 -23.45 3.90
N GLU A 253 -6.26 -24.26 3.59
CA GLU A 253 -5.90 -24.60 2.19
C GLU A 253 -7.02 -25.39 1.48
N ALA A 254 -7.84 -26.11 2.23
CA ALA A 254 -8.98 -26.84 1.69
C ALA A 254 -10.31 -26.25 2.18
N SER A 255 -11.32 -26.20 1.33
CA SER A 255 -12.64 -25.74 1.72
C SER A 255 -13.18 -26.57 2.89
N GLY A 256 -13.47 -25.91 4.03
CA GLY A 256 -13.92 -26.57 5.25
C GLY A 256 -12.85 -27.34 6.03
N GLY A 257 -11.59 -27.28 5.62
CA GLY A 257 -10.46 -27.89 6.32
C GLY A 257 -10.02 -27.14 7.58
N PRO A 258 -9.05 -27.67 8.33
CA PRO A 258 -8.53 -26.99 9.52
C PRO A 258 -7.81 -25.70 9.13
N LYS A 259 -8.12 -24.63 9.84
CA LYS A 259 -7.41 -23.34 9.69
C LYS A 259 -6.05 -23.39 10.40
N GLN A 260 -5.00 -23.02 9.70
CA GLN A 260 -3.64 -22.94 10.21
C GLN A 260 -3.16 -21.48 10.24
N PRO A 261 -2.21 -21.12 11.12
CA PRO A 261 -1.53 -19.83 11.08
C PRO A 261 -0.87 -19.59 9.71
N ILE A 262 -0.67 -18.33 9.37
CA ILE A 262 -0.08 -17.90 8.10
C ILE A 262 1.23 -17.17 8.32
N THR A 263 1.89 -16.76 7.24
CA THR A 263 3.00 -15.78 7.29
C THR A 263 2.53 -14.43 6.75
N ASP A 264 3.27 -13.37 7.02
CA ASP A 264 2.99 -12.03 6.52
C ASP A 264 3.73 -11.75 5.19
N TYR A 265 3.89 -12.77 4.34
CA TYR A 265 4.59 -12.74 3.04
C TYR A 265 4.22 -11.57 2.13
N HIS A 266 3.07 -10.96 2.36
CA HIS A 266 2.56 -9.85 1.56
C HIS A 266 3.17 -8.48 1.92
N GLY A 267 3.86 -8.38 3.07
CA GLY A 267 4.58 -7.17 3.48
C GLY A 267 3.77 -6.14 4.28
N TYR A 268 2.45 -6.31 4.43
CA TYR A 268 1.58 -5.32 5.12
C TYR A 268 1.52 -5.50 6.64
N GLY A 269 2.21 -6.50 7.18
CA GLY A 269 2.26 -6.79 8.63
C GLY A 269 3.56 -6.34 9.30
N ALA A 270 4.11 -5.18 8.94
CA ALA A 270 5.41 -4.70 9.40
C ALA A 270 5.61 -4.74 10.92
N VAL A 271 6.73 -5.30 11.37
CA VAL A 271 7.21 -5.26 12.76
C VAL A 271 8.47 -4.40 12.91
N ASP A 272 9.07 -4.00 11.80
CA ASP A 272 10.18 -3.07 11.73
C ASP A 272 10.10 -2.20 10.46
N PHE A 273 9.81 -0.91 10.63
CA PHE A 273 9.69 0.03 9.51
C PHE A 273 11.03 0.53 8.94
N PHE A 274 12.17 0.24 9.59
CA PHE A 274 13.52 0.56 9.10
C PHE A 274 14.30 -0.71 8.69
N GLY A 275 13.69 -1.88 8.81
CA GLY A 275 14.20 -3.17 8.36
C GLY A 275 13.73 -3.53 6.96
N VAL A 276 14.48 -4.41 6.30
CA VAL A 276 14.11 -5.08 5.06
C VAL A 276 13.81 -6.53 5.39
N GLU A 277 12.72 -7.06 4.85
CA GLU A 277 12.33 -8.45 4.96
C GLU A 277 13.44 -9.38 4.44
N GLU A 278 13.98 -10.23 5.30
CA GLU A 278 15.12 -11.10 4.98
C GLU A 278 14.82 -12.15 3.89
N HIS A 279 13.55 -12.54 3.73
CA HIS A 279 13.14 -13.41 2.61
C HIS A 279 13.27 -12.71 1.25
N PHE A 280 13.28 -11.38 1.21
CA PHE A 280 13.47 -10.61 -0.02
C PHE A 280 14.93 -10.22 -0.25
N GLY A 281 15.75 -10.27 0.80
CA GLY A 281 17.17 -9.93 0.74
C GLY A 281 17.57 -8.84 1.74
N THR A 282 18.47 -7.95 1.33
CA THR A 282 19.05 -6.92 2.19
C THR A 282 18.81 -5.52 1.62
N LEU A 283 19.01 -4.46 2.44
CA LEU A 283 19.00 -3.07 1.96
C LEU A 283 20.01 -2.84 0.81
N ALA A 284 21.16 -3.51 0.85
CA ALA A 284 22.13 -3.44 -0.23
C ALA A 284 21.60 -4.04 -1.53
N LYS A 285 20.89 -5.17 -1.46
CA LYS A 285 20.26 -5.82 -2.60
C LYS A 285 19.08 -5.00 -3.14
N LEU A 286 18.29 -4.37 -2.26
CA LEU A 286 17.24 -3.45 -2.67
C LEU A 286 17.81 -2.24 -3.44
N ARG A 287 18.92 -1.66 -2.98
CA ARG A 287 19.62 -0.59 -3.70
C ARG A 287 20.11 -1.05 -5.06
N GLU A 288 20.69 -2.24 -5.13
CA GLU A 288 21.09 -2.86 -6.41
C GLU A 288 19.91 -3.01 -7.36
N LEU A 289 18.75 -3.46 -6.87
CA LEU A 289 17.52 -3.53 -7.67
C LEU A 289 17.12 -2.16 -8.22
N VAL A 290 17.13 -1.11 -7.38
CA VAL A 290 16.81 0.26 -7.82
C VAL A 290 17.79 0.75 -8.88
N ASP A 291 19.09 0.55 -8.67
CA ASP A 291 20.14 0.97 -9.61
C ASP A 291 20.05 0.21 -10.95
N GLU A 292 19.80 -1.10 -10.94
CA GLU A 292 19.63 -1.90 -12.15
C GLU A 292 18.33 -1.56 -12.90
N ALA A 293 17.23 -1.27 -12.18
CA ALA A 293 16.01 -0.77 -12.78
C ALA A 293 16.27 0.58 -13.49
N HIS A 294 16.92 1.54 -12.83
CA HIS A 294 17.28 2.83 -13.40
C HIS A 294 18.18 2.69 -14.62
N ARG A 295 19.17 1.79 -14.59
CA ARG A 295 20.04 1.50 -15.74
C ARG A 295 19.26 1.06 -16.99
N LEU A 296 18.12 0.41 -16.79
CA LEU A 296 17.20 0.02 -17.86
C LEU A 296 16.13 1.07 -18.16
N GLY A 297 16.15 2.23 -17.48
CA GLY A 297 15.12 3.26 -17.60
C GLY A 297 13.78 2.83 -17.02
N ILE A 298 13.80 2.01 -15.97
CA ILE A 298 12.62 1.58 -15.21
C ILE A 298 12.67 2.26 -13.84
N LYS A 299 11.63 2.98 -13.49
CA LYS A 299 11.43 3.64 -12.18
C LYS A 299 10.99 2.64 -11.13
N VAL A 300 11.21 2.97 -9.86
CA VAL A 300 10.81 2.12 -8.74
C VAL A 300 9.86 2.88 -7.82
N ILE A 301 8.71 2.29 -7.54
CA ILE A 301 7.65 2.82 -6.66
C ILE A 301 7.61 1.96 -5.40
N GLN A 302 7.83 2.60 -4.25
CA GLN A 302 7.69 1.96 -2.94
C GLN A 302 6.24 1.91 -2.52
N ASP A 303 5.79 0.76 -2.02
CA ASP A 303 4.55 0.65 -1.26
C ASP A 303 4.82 0.98 0.22
N GLN A 304 4.06 1.90 0.78
CA GLN A 304 4.19 2.32 2.19
C GLN A 304 2.90 2.11 2.96
N VAL A 305 3.04 1.76 4.23
CA VAL A 305 1.96 1.60 5.20
C VAL A 305 2.14 2.64 6.30
N ALA A 306 1.20 3.58 6.43
CA ALA A 306 1.23 4.62 7.46
C ALA A 306 0.04 4.56 8.42
N ASN A 307 -0.92 3.66 8.16
CA ASN A 307 -2.13 3.50 8.94
C ASN A 307 -1.93 2.59 10.16
N HIS A 308 -1.23 1.48 10.01
CA HIS A 308 -1.15 0.43 11.02
C HIS A 308 0.22 -0.24 11.06
N THR A 309 0.43 -1.05 12.09
CA THR A 309 1.56 -1.99 12.20
C THR A 309 1.07 -3.43 12.10
N GLY A 310 1.99 -4.37 11.94
CA GLY A 310 1.68 -5.79 12.16
C GLY A 310 1.25 -6.06 13.61
N PRO A 311 0.50 -7.16 13.84
CA PRO A 311 -0.07 -7.45 15.17
C PRO A 311 0.99 -7.83 16.22
N TYR A 312 2.20 -8.13 15.78
CA TYR A 312 3.34 -8.49 16.62
C TYR A 312 4.42 -7.42 16.71
N HIS A 313 4.12 -6.21 16.20
CA HIS A 313 5.04 -5.10 16.36
C HIS A 313 5.32 -4.86 17.85
N PRO A 314 6.59 -4.71 18.28
CA PRO A 314 6.94 -4.51 19.70
C PRO A 314 6.19 -3.36 20.39
N TRP A 315 5.82 -2.34 19.63
CA TRP A 315 5.04 -1.20 20.14
C TRP A 315 3.64 -1.57 20.63
N ALA A 316 3.05 -2.66 20.12
CA ALA A 316 1.72 -3.08 20.54
C ALA A 316 1.67 -3.53 22.01
N ASP A 317 2.81 -3.96 22.56
CA ASP A 317 2.97 -4.34 23.97
C ASP A 317 3.61 -3.24 24.81
N ASP A 318 4.49 -2.44 24.21
CA ASP A 318 5.25 -1.37 24.85
C ASP A 318 5.29 -0.15 23.91
N PRO A 319 4.24 0.67 23.90
CA PRO A 319 4.16 1.81 23.00
C PRO A 319 5.15 2.92 23.37
N PRO A 320 5.78 3.57 22.36
CA PRO A 320 6.74 4.65 22.60
C PRO A 320 6.17 5.86 23.36
N THR A 321 4.89 6.20 23.09
CA THR A 321 4.11 7.19 23.84
C THR A 321 2.77 6.57 24.25
N PRO A 322 2.07 7.13 25.27
CA PRO A 322 0.76 6.63 25.68
C PRO A 322 -0.32 6.76 24.58
N THR A 323 -0.10 7.62 23.58
CA THR A 323 -1.03 7.94 22.49
C THR A 323 -0.50 7.52 21.12
N TRP A 324 0.53 6.63 21.08
CA TRP A 324 1.14 6.14 19.85
C TRP A 324 0.16 5.43 18.91
N PHE A 325 -0.78 4.70 19.51
CA PHE A 325 -1.87 4.03 18.82
C PHE A 325 -3.22 4.61 19.22
N ASN A 326 -4.22 4.46 18.37
CA ASN A 326 -5.62 4.62 18.71
C ASN A 326 -6.11 3.37 19.45
N GLY A 327 -6.00 3.41 20.78
CA GLY A 327 -6.35 2.28 21.64
C GLY A 327 -5.16 1.38 22.02
N THR A 328 -5.46 0.21 22.55
CA THR A 328 -4.50 -0.79 23.03
C THR A 328 -4.95 -2.19 22.62
N LYS A 329 -4.10 -3.21 22.77
CA LYS A 329 -4.49 -4.62 22.52
C LYS A 329 -5.76 -5.04 23.25
N GLN A 330 -6.03 -4.49 24.41
CA GLN A 330 -7.17 -4.84 25.26
C GLN A 330 -8.41 -3.97 25.01
N HIS A 331 -8.19 -2.72 24.54
CA HIS A 331 -9.24 -1.73 24.38
C HIS A 331 -8.97 -0.88 23.13
N HIS A 332 -9.58 -1.24 22.03
CA HIS A 332 -9.55 -0.49 20.77
C HIS A 332 -10.89 -0.56 20.05
N LEU A 333 -11.07 0.29 19.07
CA LEU A 333 -12.20 0.21 18.14
C LEU A 333 -11.84 -0.74 17.00
N ALA A 334 -12.79 -1.53 16.53
CA ALA A 334 -12.65 -2.25 15.27
C ALA A 334 -12.97 -1.33 14.10
N ASN A 335 -12.20 -1.38 13.02
CA ASN A 335 -12.51 -0.62 11.81
C ASN A 335 -13.79 -1.15 11.16
N THR A 336 -14.73 -0.26 10.88
CA THR A 336 -16.03 -0.62 10.27
C THR A 336 -16.03 -0.55 8.76
N PHE A 337 -14.95 -0.06 8.13
CA PHE A 337 -14.82 0.13 6.68
C PHE A 337 -15.93 0.97 6.04
N GLN A 338 -16.58 1.83 6.83
CA GLN A 338 -17.64 2.73 6.38
C GLN A 338 -17.06 4.03 5.80
N THR A 339 -16.28 3.91 4.73
CA THR A 339 -15.48 5.01 4.16
C THR A 339 -16.30 6.19 3.65
N TRP A 340 -17.56 5.97 3.27
CA TRP A 340 -18.47 7.03 2.83
C TRP A 340 -18.63 8.15 3.86
N VAL A 341 -18.50 7.86 5.16
CA VAL A 341 -18.63 8.86 6.23
C VAL A 341 -17.48 9.87 6.25
N LEU A 342 -16.34 9.54 5.64
CA LEU A 342 -15.12 10.35 5.69
C LEU A 342 -15.19 11.58 4.77
N HIS A 343 -16.06 11.57 3.77
CA HIS A 343 -16.31 12.70 2.87
C HIS A 343 -17.72 13.31 3.06
N ASP A 344 -18.43 12.88 4.11
CA ASP A 344 -19.73 13.43 4.49
C ASP A 344 -19.52 14.72 5.32
N PRO A 345 -20.07 15.88 4.92
CA PRO A 345 -20.01 17.09 5.74
C PRO A 345 -20.88 17.02 7.00
N HIS A 346 -21.73 15.99 7.14
CA HIS A 346 -22.63 15.77 8.28
C HIS A 346 -22.46 14.38 8.91
N PRO A 347 -21.21 13.94 9.23
CA PRO A 347 -20.91 12.57 9.55
C PRO A 347 -21.56 12.08 10.85
N VAL A 348 -21.89 10.80 10.91
CA VAL A 348 -22.15 10.12 12.18
C VAL A 348 -20.80 9.93 12.88
N GLU A 349 -20.50 10.75 13.88
CA GLU A 349 -19.18 10.82 14.54
C GLU A 349 -18.69 9.45 15.06
N LYS A 350 -19.60 8.61 15.58
CA LYS A 350 -19.24 7.26 16.03
C LYS A 350 -18.65 6.43 14.87
N ILE A 351 -19.34 6.41 13.72
CA ILE A 351 -18.91 5.62 12.55
C ILE A 351 -17.61 6.19 11.99
N LYS A 352 -17.49 7.53 11.94
CA LYS A 352 -16.27 8.21 11.50
C LYS A 352 -15.07 7.83 12.37
N ARG A 353 -15.23 7.84 13.69
CA ARG A 353 -14.19 7.40 14.62
C ARG A 353 -13.84 5.93 14.44
N GLU A 354 -14.82 5.04 14.35
CA GLU A 354 -14.61 3.61 14.12
C GLU A 354 -13.87 3.35 12.80
N THR A 355 -14.04 4.21 11.79
CA THR A 355 -13.36 4.09 10.50
C THR A 355 -11.94 4.68 10.52
N LEU A 356 -11.69 5.79 11.26
CA LEU A 356 -10.38 6.45 11.30
C LEU A 356 -9.47 5.97 12.43
N GLU A 357 -10.05 5.50 13.55
CA GLU A 357 -9.31 5.13 14.76
C GLU A 357 -9.43 3.62 15.04
N GLY A 358 -10.17 2.89 14.21
CA GLY A 358 -10.40 1.46 14.41
C GLY A 358 -9.24 0.62 13.89
N TRP A 359 -8.83 -0.40 14.66
CA TRP A 359 -7.80 -1.33 14.25
C TRP A 359 -8.22 -2.09 12.98
N PHE A 360 -7.35 -2.06 11.97
CA PHE A 360 -7.64 -2.66 10.66
C PHE A 360 -7.78 -4.18 10.83
N ILE A 361 -8.87 -4.76 10.26
CA ILE A 361 -9.28 -6.17 10.48
C ILE A 361 -9.30 -6.61 11.95
N ASP A 362 -9.44 -5.66 12.90
CA ASP A 362 -9.52 -5.89 14.35
C ASP A 362 -8.25 -6.48 15.00
N ILE A 363 -7.15 -6.57 14.28
CA ILE A 363 -5.88 -7.13 14.78
C ILE A 363 -4.65 -6.28 14.47
N LEU A 364 -4.71 -5.38 13.47
CA LEU A 364 -3.57 -4.53 13.10
C LEU A 364 -3.64 -3.22 13.87
N PRO A 365 -2.69 -2.97 14.80
CA PRO A 365 -2.71 -1.76 15.63
C PRO A 365 -2.68 -0.47 14.82
N ASP A 366 -3.71 0.37 15.00
CA ASP A 366 -3.89 1.62 14.29
C ASP A 366 -3.00 2.72 14.85
N LEU A 367 -2.11 3.28 14.02
CA LEU A 367 -1.20 4.36 14.41
C LEU A 367 -1.96 5.68 14.56
N ASN A 368 -1.71 6.39 15.64
CA ASN A 368 -2.33 7.70 15.88
C ASN A 368 -1.46 8.82 15.29
N GLN A 369 -1.75 9.26 14.07
CA GLN A 369 -1.03 10.34 13.42
C GLN A 369 -1.34 11.74 14.01
N ASN A 370 -2.26 11.83 14.99
CA ASN A 370 -2.44 13.04 15.81
C ASN A 370 -1.44 13.13 16.98
N ASP A 371 -0.76 12.03 17.34
CA ASP A 371 0.41 12.06 18.21
C ASP A 371 1.61 12.60 17.42
N GLU A 372 2.27 13.63 17.95
CA GLU A 372 3.34 14.33 17.23
C GLU A 372 4.58 13.45 17.02
N GLU A 373 4.91 12.56 17.97
CA GLU A 373 6.06 11.66 17.81
C GLU A 373 5.74 10.58 16.78
N THR A 374 4.52 10.03 16.77
CA THR A 374 4.06 9.09 15.73
C THR A 374 4.10 9.74 14.35
N ALA A 375 3.56 10.96 14.22
CA ALA A 375 3.57 11.69 12.94
C ALA A 375 4.99 11.96 12.45
N ARG A 376 5.90 12.41 13.32
CA ARG A 376 7.32 12.63 12.98
C ARG A 376 8.00 11.35 12.55
N TYR A 377 7.76 10.25 13.27
CA TYR A 377 8.34 8.96 12.95
C TYR A 377 7.96 8.52 11.53
N ILE A 378 6.66 8.56 11.18
CA ILE A 378 6.18 8.16 9.85
C ILE A 378 6.78 9.06 8.75
N ILE A 379 6.77 10.38 8.94
CA ILE A 379 7.35 11.33 7.97
C ILE A 379 8.84 11.04 7.76
N GLN A 380 9.60 10.88 8.84
CA GLN A 380 11.04 10.62 8.76
C GLN A 380 11.36 9.25 8.17
N ASN A 381 10.56 8.23 8.47
CA ASN A 381 10.70 6.91 7.87
C ASN A 381 10.53 6.98 6.34
N THR A 382 9.51 7.69 5.86
CA THR A 382 9.30 7.91 4.42
C THR A 382 10.51 8.57 3.76
N LEU A 383 10.97 9.69 4.33
CA LEU A 383 12.11 10.44 3.78
C LEU A 383 13.40 9.62 3.84
N TRP A 384 13.55 8.79 4.87
CA TRP A 384 14.68 7.89 5.02
C TRP A 384 14.71 6.84 3.90
N TRP A 385 13.59 6.18 3.62
CA TRP A 385 13.51 5.19 2.53
C TRP A 385 13.81 5.82 1.18
N ILE A 386 13.23 6.98 0.88
CA ILE A 386 13.55 7.72 -0.36
C ILE A 386 15.06 7.98 -0.43
N GLY A 387 15.64 8.53 0.64
CA GLY A 387 17.05 8.93 0.67
C GLY A 387 18.05 7.78 0.61
N VAL A 388 17.73 6.62 1.20
CA VAL A 388 18.66 5.46 1.22
C VAL A 388 18.55 4.59 -0.02
N THR A 389 17.42 4.60 -0.72
CA THR A 389 17.18 3.71 -1.87
C THR A 389 17.25 4.43 -3.22
N GLY A 390 16.87 5.71 -3.27
CA GLY A 390 16.82 6.46 -4.54
C GLY A 390 15.58 6.16 -5.37
N ILE A 391 14.49 5.66 -4.76
CA ILE A 391 13.20 5.39 -5.43
C ILE A 391 12.60 6.64 -6.04
N ASP A 392 11.63 6.45 -6.94
CA ASP A 392 11.05 7.52 -7.76
C ASP A 392 9.68 7.98 -7.29
N ALA A 393 8.91 7.11 -6.66
CA ALA A 393 7.55 7.43 -6.23
C ALA A 393 7.09 6.54 -5.07
N ILE A 394 5.92 6.85 -4.53
CA ILE A 394 5.29 6.11 -3.44
C ILE A 394 3.88 5.70 -3.83
N ARG A 395 3.53 4.45 -3.59
CA ARG A 395 2.14 4.01 -3.40
C ARG A 395 1.84 4.01 -1.91
N GLN A 396 0.88 4.82 -1.49
CA GLN A 396 0.47 4.87 -0.09
C GLN A 396 -0.76 4.00 0.13
N ASP A 397 -0.58 2.95 0.88
CA ASP A 397 -1.61 2.02 1.33
C ASP A 397 -2.66 2.72 2.19
N THR A 398 -3.91 2.26 2.10
CA THR A 398 -5.00 2.65 3.01
C THR A 398 -5.15 4.16 3.24
N TRP A 399 -4.95 4.99 2.19
CA TRP A 399 -4.93 6.45 2.27
C TRP A 399 -6.13 7.04 3.02
N GLN A 400 -7.33 6.54 2.74
CA GLN A 400 -8.58 7.09 3.26
C GLN A 400 -8.76 6.89 4.77
N TYR A 401 -8.02 5.98 5.40
CA TYR A 401 -8.15 5.67 6.83
C TYR A 401 -7.25 6.53 7.74
N VAL A 402 -6.45 7.41 7.18
CA VAL A 402 -5.53 8.30 7.89
C VAL A 402 -6.01 9.75 7.79
N PRO A 403 -5.94 10.57 8.87
CA PRO A 403 -6.43 11.95 8.86
C PRO A 403 -5.81 12.82 7.76
N ASN A 404 -6.63 13.56 7.01
CA ASN A 404 -6.17 14.46 5.93
C ASN A 404 -5.17 15.53 6.42
N SER A 405 -5.30 15.98 7.69
CA SER A 405 -4.37 16.93 8.30
C SER A 405 -2.93 16.38 8.40
N PHE A 406 -2.78 15.08 8.66
CA PHE A 406 -1.48 14.40 8.62
C PHE A 406 -0.95 14.32 7.20
N TRP A 407 -1.77 13.93 6.23
CA TRP A 407 -1.34 13.82 4.83
C TRP A 407 -0.80 15.14 4.27
N ARG A 408 -1.42 16.27 4.58
CA ARG A 408 -0.89 17.59 4.20
C ARG A 408 0.53 17.83 4.71
N ARG A 409 0.83 17.43 5.95
CA ARG A 409 2.18 17.55 6.54
C ARG A 409 3.17 16.62 5.87
N TRP A 410 2.75 15.38 5.67
CA TRP A 410 3.56 14.32 5.08
C TRP A 410 3.93 14.62 3.63
N THR A 411 2.96 14.96 2.78
CA THR A 411 3.20 15.33 1.38
C THR A 411 4.07 16.58 1.27
N ALA A 412 3.82 17.59 2.12
CA ALA A 412 4.64 18.80 2.15
C ALA A 412 6.11 18.51 2.52
N ALA A 413 6.36 17.56 3.44
CA ALA A 413 7.71 17.16 3.81
C ALA A 413 8.43 16.46 2.65
N ILE A 414 7.75 15.55 1.96
CA ILE A 414 8.30 14.88 0.76
C ILE A 414 8.63 15.91 -0.32
N LYS A 415 7.69 16.77 -0.68
CA LYS A 415 7.90 17.76 -1.75
C LYS A 415 8.98 18.77 -1.44
N ARG A 416 9.21 19.08 -0.16
CA ARG A 416 10.30 19.97 0.27
C ARG A 416 11.67 19.37 0.01
N GLU A 417 11.86 18.09 0.29
CA GLU A 417 13.15 17.40 0.13
C GLU A 417 13.30 16.80 -1.28
N TYR A 418 12.25 16.20 -1.81
CA TYR A 418 12.22 15.48 -3.09
C TYR A 418 11.05 15.98 -3.96
N PRO A 419 11.16 17.15 -4.61
CA PRO A 419 10.03 17.82 -5.26
C PRO A 419 9.41 17.02 -6.42
N ASN A 420 10.17 16.13 -7.05
CA ASN A 420 9.68 15.31 -8.18
C ASN A 420 9.02 14.00 -7.74
N ILE A 421 9.30 13.52 -6.52
CA ILE A 421 8.60 12.32 -5.99
C ILE A 421 7.10 12.61 -5.97
N ASN A 422 6.32 11.74 -6.58
CA ASN A 422 4.86 11.80 -6.49
C ASN A 422 4.30 10.58 -5.76
N VAL A 423 3.07 10.72 -5.33
CA VAL A 423 2.35 9.74 -4.52
C VAL A 423 1.07 9.33 -5.21
N VAL A 424 0.87 8.02 -5.35
CA VAL A 424 -0.45 7.45 -5.65
C VAL A 424 -1.08 6.92 -4.37
N GLY A 425 -2.23 7.47 -3.98
CA GLY A 425 -2.98 7.04 -2.79
C GLY A 425 -3.96 5.93 -3.13
N GLU A 426 -4.04 4.93 -2.26
CA GLU A 426 -5.07 3.92 -2.39
C GLU A 426 -6.37 4.38 -1.72
N VAL A 427 -7.39 4.60 -2.54
CA VAL A 427 -8.77 4.84 -2.12
C VAL A 427 -9.63 3.81 -2.84
N LEU A 428 -9.79 2.64 -2.22
CA LEU A 428 -10.47 1.49 -2.82
C LEU A 428 -11.99 1.69 -2.76
N ASP A 429 -12.51 2.43 -3.72
CA ASP A 429 -13.95 2.70 -3.86
C ASP A 429 -14.34 2.84 -5.34
N GLY A 430 -15.59 2.48 -5.67
CA GLY A 430 -16.15 2.62 -7.02
C GLY A 430 -16.84 3.97 -7.27
N ASP A 431 -16.97 4.82 -6.28
CA ASP A 431 -17.64 6.12 -6.39
C ASP A 431 -16.63 7.23 -6.74
N VAL A 432 -16.89 7.91 -7.88
CA VAL A 432 -16.06 9.03 -8.34
C VAL A 432 -16.07 10.20 -7.35
N ALA A 433 -17.21 10.49 -6.72
CA ALA A 433 -17.29 11.59 -5.75
C ALA A 433 -16.43 11.29 -4.52
N HIS A 434 -16.46 10.05 -4.04
CA HIS A 434 -15.60 9.61 -2.94
C HIS A 434 -14.11 9.68 -3.31
N CYS A 435 -13.71 9.03 -4.40
CA CYS A 435 -12.29 9.02 -4.82
C CYS A 435 -11.77 10.43 -5.09
N SER A 436 -12.53 11.25 -5.83
CA SER A 436 -12.12 12.62 -6.19
C SER A 436 -11.92 13.52 -4.97
N PHE A 437 -12.55 13.22 -3.84
CA PHE A 437 -12.39 13.96 -2.59
C PHE A 437 -10.95 13.99 -2.12
N TYR A 438 -10.18 12.92 -2.34
CA TYR A 438 -8.83 12.78 -1.81
C TYR A 438 -7.73 13.33 -2.73
N GLN A 439 -7.98 13.56 -4.03
CA GLN A 439 -6.96 14.15 -4.90
C GLN A 439 -6.62 15.57 -4.46
N GLY A 440 -5.33 15.89 -4.34
CA GLY A 440 -4.80 17.21 -4.01
C GLY A 440 -5.03 18.24 -5.12
N GLY A 441 -4.69 19.50 -4.82
CA GLY A 441 -4.89 20.65 -5.71
C GLY A 441 -6.18 21.41 -5.45
N ARG A 442 -6.95 21.04 -4.44
CA ARG A 442 -8.15 21.74 -4.01
C ARG A 442 -8.41 21.56 -2.51
N VAL A 443 -8.61 22.66 -1.79
CA VAL A 443 -9.09 22.63 -0.40
C VAL A 443 -10.52 22.08 -0.38
N ARG A 444 -10.79 21.12 0.49
CA ARG A 444 -12.11 20.48 0.65
C ARG A 444 -12.88 21.12 1.81
N PHE A 445 -14.09 20.59 2.09
CA PHE A 445 -14.94 21.11 3.16
C PHE A 445 -14.32 20.99 4.56
N ASP A 446 -13.39 20.05 4.77
CA ASP A 446 -12.62 19.90 6.00
C ASP A 446 -11.48 20.94 6.16
N GLY A 447 -11.34 21.86 5.20
CA GLY A 447 -10.32 22.91 5.20
C GLY A 447 -8.92 22.41 4.83
N VAL A 448 -8.79 21.19 4.30
CA VAL A 448 -7.51 20.58 3.97
C VAL A 448 -7.36 20.33 2.46
N ASP A 449 -6.21 20.66 1.93
CA ASP A 449 -5.66 20.10 0.69
C ASP A 449 -4.55 19.12 1.10
N THR A 450 -4.73 17.86 0.82
CA THR A 450 -3.77 16.81 1.20
C THR A 450 -2.49 16.88 0.38
N GLY A 451 -2.51 17.52 -0.79
CA GLY A 451 -1.40 17.54 -1.73
C GLY A 451 -1.13 16.19 -2.42
N LEU A 452 -2.08 15.24 -2.37
CA LEU A 452 -1.95 13.94 -3.04
C LEU A 452 -1.90 14.12 -4.56
N ASP A 453 -0.85 13.63 -5.19
CA ASP A 453 -0.65 13.81 -6.63
C ASP A 453 -1.68 13.05 -7.46
N THR A 454 -1.95 11.78 -7.13
CA THR A 454 -2.84 10.92 -7.91
C THR A 454 -3.45 9.78 -7.08
N LEU A 455 -4.39 9.09 -7.69
CA LEU A 455 -5.17 7.99 -7.13
C LEU A 455 -5.28 6.85 -8.13
N PHE A 456 -5.55 5.63 -7.64
CA PHE A 456 -6.03 4.56 -8.50
C PHE A 456 -7.46 4.85 -8.98
N ASP A 457 -7.72 4.63 -10.26
CA ASP A 457 -9.03 4.86 -10.90
C ASP A 457 -9.94 3.64 -10.75
N PHE A 458 -10.25 3.27 -9.48
CA PHE A 458 -11.19 2.19 -9.20
C PHE A 458 -12.59 2.43 -9.79
N PRO A 459 -13.09 3.68 -9.84
CA PRO A 459 -14.35 3.95 -10.54
C PRO A 459 -14.37 3.51 -12.01
N LEU A 460 -13.26 3.64 -12.74
CA LEU A 460 -13.13 3.17 -14.13
C LEU A 460 -12.88 1.66 -14.21
N LEU A 461 -12.16 1.09 -13.24
CA LEU A 461 -11.80 -0.33 -13.21
C LEU A 461 -13.05 -1.23 -13.23
N TYR A 462 -14.03 -0.96 -12.37
CA TYR A 462 -15.21 -1.85 -12.24
C TYR A 462 -16.06 -1.93 -13.52
N PRO A 463 -16.47 -0.82 -14.18
CA PRO A 463 -17.22 -0.92 -15.42
C PRO A 463 -16.39 -1.51 -16.58
N ALA A 464 -15.06 -1.29 -16.64
CA ALA A 464 -14.21 -1.93 -17.62
C ALA A 464 -14.21 -3.46 -17.49
N ARG A 465 -14.08 -3.97 -16.25
CA ARG A 465 -14.15 -5.41 -15.99
C ARG A 465 -15.52 -5.98 -16.39
N ARG A 466 -16.61 -5.37 -15.96
CA ARG A 466 -17.97 -5.82 -16.32
C ARG A 466 -18.22 -5.79 -17.83
N ALA A 467 -17.78 -4.75 -18.52
CA ALA A 467 -17.95 -4.66 -19.96
C ALA A 467 -17.22 -5.75 -20.71
N PHE A 468 -15.91 -5.93 -20.42
CA PHE A 468 -15.07 -6.80 -21.23
C PHE A 468 -15.02 -8.26 -20.76
N ALA A 469 -15.31 -8.57 -19.51
CA ALA A 469 -15.46 -9.94 -19.05
C ALA A 469 -16.91 -10.43 -19.17
N GLU A 470 -17.88 -9.68 -18.63
CA GLU A 470 -19.27 -10.13 -18.51
C GLU A 470 -20.16 -9.72 -19.70
N GLY A 471 -19.62 -8.94 -20.66
CA GLY A 471 -20.39 -8.42 -21.81
C GLY A 471 -21.40 -7.32 -21.47
N ARG A 472 -21.23 -6.63 -20.33
CA ARG A 472 -22.06 -5.48 -19.93
C ARG A 472 -21.83 -4.30 -20.90
N PRO A 473 -22.73 -3.31 -20.89
CA PRO A 473 -22.61 -2.18 -21.80
C PRO A 473 -21.31 -1.36 -21.59
N VAL A 474 -20.54 -1.14 -22.67
CA VAL A 474 -19.34 -0.28 -22.62
C VAL A 474 -19.68 1.19 -22.36
N LYS A 475 -20.92 1.62 -22.52
CA LYS A 475 -21.36 2.96 -22.17
C LYS A 475 -21.20 3.26 -20.67
N GLU A 476 -21.17 2.23 -19.79
CA GLU A 476 -20.90 2.42 -18.36
C GLU A 476 -19.52 3.07 -18.14
N ILE A 477 -18.53 2.76 -19.00
CA ILE A 477 -17.20 3.38 -19.00
C ILE A 477 -17.32 4.88 -19.30
N ALA A 478 -18.05 5.24 -20.36
CA ALA A 478 -18.24 6.65 -20.75
C ALA A 478 -19.03 7.44 -19.68
N ILE A 479 -19.97 6.80 -18.98
CA ILE A 479 -20.70 7.42 -17.87
C ILE A 479 -19.75 7.77 -16.72
N VAL A 480 -18.82 6.89 -16.35
CA VAL A 480 -17.81 7.19 -15.34
C VAL A 480 -16.90 8.34 -15.80
N LEU A 481 -16.41 8.29 -17.03
CA LEU A 481 -15.55 9.33 -17.59
C LEU A 481 -16.25 10.70 -17.69
N SER A 482 -17.57 10.76 -17.79
CA SER A 482 -18.31 12.02 -17.76
C SER A 482 -18.22 12.76 -16.43
N GLN A 483 -17.79 12.08 -15.38
CA GLN A 483 -17.57 12.62 -14.04
C GLN A 483 -16.12 13.07 -13.77
N ASP A 484 -15.24 13.00 -14.77
CA ASP A 484 -13.83 13.42 -14.66
C ASP A 484 -13.69 14.86 -14.12
N GLN A 485 -14.66 15.72 -14.35
CA GLN A 485 -14.73 17.10 -13.85
C GLN A 485 -14.71 17.18 -12.30
N LEU A 486 -15.02 16.10 -11.59
CA LEU A 486 -14.97 16.07 -10.13
C LEU A 486 -13.54 16.02 -9.59
N TYR A 487 -12.62 15.47 -10.37
CA TYR A 487 -11.18 15.45 -10.01
C TYR A 487 -10.52 16.78 -10.33
N PRO A 488 -9.59 17.27 -9.48
CA PRO A 488 -8.71 18.37 -9.84
C PRO A 488 -7.90 18.11 -11.12
N ASN A 489 -7.43 16.89 -11.32
CA ASN A 489 -6.74 16.47 -12.53
C ASN A 489 -7.00 14.99 -12.86
N PRO A 490 -7.99 14.65 -13.67
CA PRO A 490 -8.27 13.26 -14.02
C PRO A 490 -7.19 12.63 -14.91
N ASN A 491 -6.36 13.44 -15.59
CA ASN A 491 -5.38 12.93 -16.55
C ASN A 491 -4.19 12.22 -15.88
N VAL A 492 -4.00 12.36 -14.57
CA VAL A 492 -2.91 11.71 -13.84
C VAL A 492 -3.33 10.43 -13.11
N LEU A 493 -4.63 10.07 -13.12
CA LEU A 493 -5.13 8.89 -12.42
C LEU A 493 -4.42 7.61 -12.89
N VAL A 494 -4.23 6.66 -11.98
CA VAL A 494 -3.62 5.37 -12.31
C VAL A 494 -4.72 4.38 -12.70
N THR A 495 -4.79 4.02 -13.97
CA THR A 495 -5.80 3.11 -14.52
C THR A 495 -5.33 1.65 -14.42
N ALA A 496 -6.18 0.75 -13.98
CA ALA A 496 -5.85 -0.66 -13.77
C ALA A 496 -7.03 -1.58 -14.13
N LEU A 497 -6.75 -2.88 -14.25
CA LEU A 497 -7.76 -3.93 -14.36
C LEU A 497 -7.84 -4.79 -13.09
N GLY A 498 -6.91 -4.65 -12.17
CA GLY A 498 -6.85 -5.37 -10.92
C GLY A 498 -5.55 -5.13 -10.17
N ASN A 499 -5.48 -5.67 -8.97
CA ASN A 499 -4.31 -5.68 -8.11
C ASN A 499 -4.29 -6.95 -7.24
N HIS A 500 -3.44 -6.98 -6.23
CA HIS A 500 -3.29 -8.11 -5.31
C HIS A 500 -4.44 -8.27 -4.28
N ASP A 501 -5.42 -7.36 -4.25
CA ASP A 501 -6.55 -7.38 -3.30
C ASP A 501 -7.88 -7.82 -3.92
N MET A 502 -7.90 -8.12 -5.21
CA MET A 502 -9.12 -8.53 -5.90
C MET A 502 -8.87 -9.72 -6.85
N PRO A 503 -9.93 -10.47 -7.22
CA PRO A 503 -9.80 -11.53 -8.22
C PRO A 503 -9.18 -10.99 -9.51
N ARG A 504 -8.35 -11.79 -10.17
CA ARG A 504 -7.77 -11.43 -11.47
C ARG A 504 -8.86 -11.31 -12.53
N PHE A 505 -8.63 -10.46 -13.54
CA PHE A 505 -9.58 -10.26 -14.64
C PHE A 505 -10.02 -11.58 -15.28
N MET A 506 -9.08 -12.50 -15.53
CA MET A 506 -9.34 -13.79 -16.17
C MET A 506 -10.12 -14.78 -15.29
N SER A 507 -10.43 -14.41 -14.05
CA SER A 507 -11.32 -15.17 -13.14
C SER A 507 -12.72 -14.57 -13.03
N GLU A 508 -12.99 -13.44 -13.71
CA GLU A 508 -14.34 -12.92 -13.80
C GLU A 508 -15.26 -13.83 -14.64
N PRO A 509 -16.55 -13.88 -14.31
CA PRO A 509 -17.51 -14.63 -15.12
C PRO A 509 -17.48 -14.18 -16.59
N GLY A 510 -17.35 -15.13 -17.51
CA GLY A 510 -17.32 -14.85 -18.95
C GLY A 510 -16.02 -14.27 -19.50
N ALA A 511 -14.98 -14.14 -18.67
CA ALA A 511 -13.68 -13.63 -19.11
C ALA A 511 -13.05 -14.52 -20.21
N THR A 512 -12.49 -13.87 -21.22
CA THR A 512 -11.78 -14.49 -22.33
C THR A 512 -10.52 -13.68 -22.63
N VAL A 513 -9.55 -14.26 -23.35
CA VAL A 513 -8.36 -13.54 -23.81
C VAL A 513 -8.74 -12.36 -24.73
N ALA A 514 -9.76 -12.51 -25.58
CA ALA A 514 -10.25 -11.40 -26.38
C ALA A 514 -10.80 -10.25 -25.52
N GLY A 515 -11.55 -10.57 -24.45
CA GLY A 515 -12.02 -9.57 -23.49
C GLY A 515 -10.88 -8.90 -22.72
N LEU A 516 -9.86 -9.66 -22.28
CA LEU A 516 -8.66 -9.14 -21.65
C LEU A 516 -7.90 -8.18 -22.59
N ASN A 517 -7.76 -8.53 -23.87
CA ASN A 517 -7.11 -7.69 -24.87
C ASN A 517 -7.86 -6.39 -25.11
N LEU A 518 -9.21 -6.40 -25.08
CA LEU A 518 -10.02 -5.17 -25.12
C LEU A 518 -9.78 -4.31 -23.87
N ALA A 519 -9.76 -4.92 -22.71
CA ALA A 519 -9.52 -4.24 -21.44
C ALA A 519 -8.11 -3.63 -21.39
N HIS A 520 -7.09 -4.37 -21.82
CA HIS A 520 -5.72 -3.83 -21.95
C HIS A 520 -5.67 -2.69 -22.98
N THR A 521 -6.36 -2.82 -24.13
CA THR A 521 -6.42 -1.73 -25.11
C THR A 521 -7.02 -0.47 -24.47
N LEU A 522 -8.10 -0.60 -23.67
CA LEU A 522 -8.69 0.54 -22.98
C LEU A 522 -7.67 1.22 -22.06
N ILE A 523 -7.12 0.52 -21.08
CA ILE A 523 -6.25 1.15 -20.08
C ILE A 523 -4.95 1.69 -20.68
N MET A 524 -4.39 1.04 -21.70
CA MET A 524 -3.16 1.49 -22.36
C MET A 524 -3.37 2.69 -23.30
N THR A 525 -4.60 3.02 -23.68
CA THR A 525 -4.92 4.13 -24.57
C THR A 525 -5.75 5.22 -23.93
N MET A 526 -6.40 4.93 -22.80
CA MET A 526 -7.20 5.89 -22.04
C MET A 526 -6.31 6.97 -21.37
N ARG A 527 -6.94 8.01 -20.83
CA ARG A 527 -6.25 8.98 -19.96
C ARG A 527 -5.65 8.30 -18.71
N GLY A 528 -4.60 8.90 -18.17
CA GLY A 528 -3.95 8.40 -16.98
C GLY A 528 -2.72 7.53 -17.26
N THR A 529 -2.20 6.93 -16.19
CA THR A 529 -1.03 6.05 -16.20
C THR A 529 -1.50 4.60 -16.04
N PRO A 530 -1.31 3.71 -17.02
CA PRO A 530 -1.73 2.32 -16.90
C PRO A 530 -0.89 1.56 -15.88
N GLN A 531 -1.56 0.73 -15.07
CA GLN A 531 -0.94 -0.21 -14.15
C GLN A 531 -1.37 -1.64 -14.52
N LEU A 532 -0.40 -2.52 -14.60
CA LEU A 532 -0.54 -3.96 -14.85
C LEU A 532 -0.24 -4.70 -13.54
N TYR A 533 -0.94 -5.78 -13.27
CA TYR A 533 -0.61 -6.68 -12.18
C TYR A 533 0.17 -7.88 -12.72
N TYR A 534 1.28 -8.30 -12.07
CA TYR A 534 2.11 -9.39 -12.57
C TYR A 534 1.26 -10.61 -12.96
N GLY A 535 1.53 -11.16 -14.14
CA GLY A 535 0.79 -12.28 -14.73
C GLY A 535 -0.43 -11.88 -15.57
N ASP A 536 -0.88 -10.61 -15.57
CA ASP A 536 -1.98 -10.18 -16.44
C ASP A 536 -1.57 -10.28 -17.92
N GLU A 537 -0.29 -10.06 -18.24
CA GLU A 537 0.27 -10.16 -19.59
C GLU A 537 0.25 -11.60 -20.16
N ILE A 538 0.10 -12.58 -19.28
CA ILE A 538 -0.05 -13.99 -19.67
C ILE A 538 -1.44 -14.54 -19.33
N ALA A 539 -2.43 -13.66 -19.21
CA ALA A 539 -3.82 -14.03 -18.91
C ALA A 539 -3.96 -14.93 -17.67
N MET A 540 -3.17 -14.69 -16.64
CA MET A 540 -3.14 -15.51 -15.43
C MET A 540 -4.47 -15.45 -14.70
N LYS A 541 -4.95 -16.60 -14.23
CA LYS A 541 -6.16 -16.73 -13.42
C LYS A 541 -5.83 -16.72 -11.93
N GLY A 542 -6.80 -16.33 -11.13
CA GLY A 542 -6.76 -16.40 -9.67
C GLY A 542 -8.01 -15.72 -9.10
N GLY A 543 -8.71 -16.42 -8.21
CA GLY A 543 -9.92 -15.93 -7.52
C GLY A 543 -9.58 -14.90 -6.44
N GLY A 544 -10.34 -14.89 -5.35
CA GLY A 544 -10.02 -14.04 -4.21
C GLY A 544 -8.73 -14.47 -3.49
N ASP A 545 -8.18 -13.58 -2.66
CA ASP A 545 -6.99 -13.84 -1.85
C ASP A 545 -7.10 -15.18 -1.05
N PRO A 546 -6.08 -16.06 -1.13
CA PRO A 546 -4.76 -15.90 -1.72
C PRO A 546 -4.62 -16.37 -3.18
N ASP A 547 -5.69 -16.84 -3.82
CA ASP A 547 -5.62 -17.45 -5.14
C ASP A 547 -5.22 -16.45 -6.26
N ASN A 548 -5.52 -15.17 -6.09
CA ASN A 548 -5.07 -14.10 -6.98
C ASN A 548 -3.55 -13.80 -6.86
N ARG A 549 -2.88 -14.36 -5.85
CA ARG A 549 -1.44 -14.13 -5.52
C ARG A 549 -0.59 -15.36 -5.83
N ARG A 550 -0.95 -16.12 -6.88
CA ARG A 550 -0.18 -17.29 -7.34
C ARG A 550 1.20 -16.91 -7.82
N ASP A 551 2.13 -17.86 -7.72
CA ASP A 551 3.47 -17.74 -8.30
C ASP A 551 3.42 -17.49 -9.80
N PHE A 552 4.33 -16.63 -10.29
CA PHE A 552 4.51 -16.46 -11.72
C PHE A 552 5.14 -17.75 -12.32
N PRO A 553 4.54 -18.39 -13.33
CA PRO A 553 5.03 -19.68 -13.84
C PRO A 553 6.41 -19.54 -14.48
N GLY A 554 7.39 -20.27 -13.98
CA GLY A 554 8.80 -20.20 -14.36
C GLY A 554 9.62 -19.20 -13.54
N GLY A 555 9.03 -18.66 -12.49
CA GLY A 555 9.74 -17.82 -11.53
C GLY A 555 10.54 -18.60 -10.50
N PHE A 556 10.25 -19.88 -10.30
CA PHE A 556 10.76 -20.65 -9.17
C PHE A 556 11.42 -21.95 -9.60
N PRO A 557 12.43 -22.43 -8.84
CA PRO A 557 13.03 -23.72 -9.07
C PRO A 557 11.99 -24.86 -9.06
N GLY A 558 12.09 -25.77 -10.04
CA GLY A 558 11.17 -26.89 -10.15
C GLY A 558 9.86 -26.61 -10.88
N ASP A 559 9.62 -25.39 -11.33
CA ASP A 559 8.45 -25.06 -12.15
C ASP A 559 8.46 -25.88 -13.45
N SER A 560 7.31 -26.45 -13.80
CA SER A 560 7.18 -27.34 -14.97
C SER A 560 7.28 -26.61 -16.32
N ARG A 561 7.16 -25.28 -16.32
CA ARG A 561 7.24 -24.40 -17.49
C ARG A 561 7.75 -23.02 -17.13
N ASN A 562 8.22 -22.28 -18.13
CA ASN A 562 8.74 -20.93 -17.94
C ASN A 562 7.98 -19.94 -18.83
N ALA A 563 6.97 -19.25 -18.29
CA ALA A 563 6.16 -18.28 -19.02
C ALA A 563 6.89 -16.95 -19.30
N PHE A 564 8.08 -16.73 -18.75
CA PHE A 564 8.95 -15.63 -19.19
C PHE A 564 9.44 -15.80 -20.62
N THR A 565 9.44 -17.03 -21.16
CA THR A 565 9.85 -17.31 -22.53
C THR A 565 8.65 -17.68 -23.40
N ARG A 566 8.81 -17.53 -24.73
CA ARG A 566 7.77 -17.86 -25.71
C ARG A 566 7.40 -19.35 -25.65
N GLU A 567 8.40 -20.21 -25.51
CA GLU A 567 8.27 -21.66 -25.52
C GLU A 567 7.49 -22.19 -24.32
N GLY A 568 7.57 -21.47 -23.20
CA GLY A 568 6.86 -21.83 -21.96
C GLY A 568 5.45 -21.24 -21.85
N ARG A 569 5.02 -20.39 -22.79
CA ARG A 569 3.65 -19.85 -22.84
C ARG A 569 2.73 -20.77 -23.64
N THR A 570 1.49 -20.89 -23.19
CA THR A 570 0.43 -21.47 -24.01
C THR A 570 0.08 -20.53 -25.17
N SER A 571 -0.71 -21.01 -26.14
CA SER A 571 -1.19 -20.17 -27.26
C SER A 571 -1.96 -18.93 -26.77
N ASP A 572 -2.84 -19.10 -25.79
CA ASP A 572 -3.65 -18.01 -25.24
C ASP A 572 -2.79 -16.98 -24.48
N GLU A 573 -1.84 -17.45 -23.69
CA GLU A 573 -0.88 -16.60 -22.99
C GLU A 573 0.00 -15.81 -23.98
N GLN A 574 0.41 -16.44 -25.07
CA GLN A 574 1.21 -15.79 -26.11
C GLN A 574 0.40 -14.70 -26.83
N VAL A 575 -0.87 -14.96 -27.13
CA VAL A 575 -1.78 -13.95 -27.74
C VAL A 575 -1.95 -12.74 -26.82
N ALA A 576 -2.17 -12.95 -25.51
CA ALA A 576 -2.28 -11.86 -24.55
C ALA A 576 -0.96 -11.07 -24.44
N PHE A 577 0.16 -11.78 -24.33
CA PHE A 577 1.49 -11.18 -24.22
C PHE A 577 1.85 -10.32 -25.44
N GLU A 578 1.69 -10.85 -26.66
CA GLU A 578 2.00 -10.14 -27.91
C GLU A 578 1.11 -8.89 -28.07
N HIS A 579 -0.17 -9.00 -27.69
CA HIS A 579 -1.09 -7.87 -27.73
C HIS A 579 -0.63 -6.74 -26.78
N LEU A 580 -0.35 -7.07 -25.52
CA LEU A 580 0.09 -6.10 -24.54
C LEU A 580 1.45 -5.49 -24.91
N GLN A 581 2.41 -6.30 -25.39
CA GLN A 581 3.70 -5.82 -25.88
C GLN A 581 3.53 -4.85 -27.06
N LYS A 582 2.59 -5.12 -27.96
CA LYS A 582 2.25 -4.21 -29.08
C LYS A 582 1.68 -2.90 -28.58
N LEU A 583 0.77 -2.96 -27.59
CA LEU A 583 0.21 -1.76 -26.94
C LEU A 583 1.29 -0.92 -26.26
N GLY A 584 2.23 -1.54 -25.54
CA GLY A 584 3.37 -0.86 -24.91
C GLY A 584 4.22 -0.10 -25.94
N ARG A 585 4.55 -0.73 -27.06
CA ARG A 585 5.27 -0.06 -28.17
C ARG A 585 4.48 1.09 -28.77
N LEU A 586 3.18 0.91 -29.05
CA LEU A 586 2.33 1.96 -29.60
C LEU A 586 2.18 3.14 -28.63
N ARG A 587 2.04 2.87 -27.33
CA ARG A 587 1.99 3.94 -26.32
C ARG A 587 3.31 4.72 -26.26
N ALA A 588 4.44 4.06 -26.35
CA ALA A 588 5.76 4.72 -26.39
C ALA A 588 5.93 5.58 -27.68
N GLU A 589 5.47 5.09 -28.83
CA GLU A 589 5.58 5.77 -30.12
C GLU A 589 4.61 6.94 -30.26
N LEU A 590 3.35 6.74 -29.86
CA LEU A 590 2.25 7.67 -30.15
C LEU A 590 2.03 8.61 -28.93
N GLU A 591 2.61 9.80 -28.97
CA GLU A 591 2.48 10.82 -27.93
C GLU A 591 1.02 11.09 -27.51
N PRO A 592 0.03 11.18 -28.41
CA PRO A 592 -1.36 11.41 -28.02
C PRO A 592 -1.89 10.36 -27.03
N LEU A 593 -1.47 9.10 -27.08
CA LEU A 593 -1.90 8.07 -26.14
C LEU A 593 -1.42 8.34 -24.70
N ARG A 594 -0.32 9.05 -24.56
CA ARG A 594 0.26 9.40 -23.25
C ARG A 594 -0.24 10.73 -22.71
N ARG A 595 -0.25 11.77 -23.55
CA ARG A 595 -0.44 13.18 -23.14
C ARG A 595 -1.66 13.85 -23.74
N GLY A 596 -2.37 13.19 -24.67
CA GLY A 596 -3.49 13.76 -25.39
C GLY A 596 -4.71 13.95 -24.51
N ALA A 597 -5.50 14.99 -24.77
CA ALA A 597 -6.83 15.13 -24.21
C ALA A 597 -7.75 14.04 -24.75
N LEU A 598 -8.63 13.53 -23.88
CA LEU A 598 -9.65 12.57 -24.26
C LEU A 598 -10.82 13.27 -24.97
N VAL A 599 -11.26 12.72 -26.08
CA VAL A 599 -12.43 13.19 -26.84
C VAL A 599 -13.31 11.98 -27.16
N ASN A 600 -14.50 11.91 -26.59
CA ASN A 600 -15.49 10.88 -26.95
C ASN A 600 -16.05 11.16 -28.37
N LEU A 601 -16.12 10.12 -29.19
CA LEU A 601 -16.55 10.21 -30.58
C LEU A 601 -17.84 9.42 -30.87
N HIS A 602 -17.96 8.23 -30.26
CA HIS A 602 -19.11 7.36 -30.45
C HIS A 602 -19.32 6.47 -29.25
N VAL A 603 -20.52 6.33 -28.74
CA VAL A 603 -20.88 5.49 -27.60
C VAL A 603 -22.25 4.84 -27.85
N THR A 604 -22.27 3.52 -27.79
CA THR A 604 -23.47 2.69 -27.72
C THR A 604 -23.33 1.66 -26.59
N ASP A 605 -24.25 0.73 -26.48
CA ASP A 605 -24.13 -0.34 -25.47
C ASP A 605 -22.90 -1.20 -25.71
N GLN A 606 -22.52 -1.49 -26.95
CA GLN A 606 -21.42 -2.41 -27.27
C GLN A 606 -20.30 -1.80 -28.12
N GLN A 607 -20.39 -0.53 -28.46
CA GLN A 607 -19.39 0.17 -29.25
C GLN A 607 -18.95 1.43 -28.56
N TYR A 608 -17.62 1.63 -28.52
CA TYR A 608 -17.04 2.85 -27.95
C TYR A 608 -15.89 3.32 -28.85
N ALA A 609 -15.97 4.56 -29.32
CA ALA A 609 -14.85 5.19 -29.99
C ALA A 609 -14.51 6.51 -29.30
N PHE A 610 -13.22 6.73 -29.10
CA PHE A 610 -12.68 7.96 -28.53
C PHE A 610 -11.38 8.33 -29.24
N ALA A 611 -10.97 9.57 -29.12
CA ALA A 611 -9.64 10.00 -29.55
C ALA A 611 -8.81 10.52 -28.39
N ARG A 612 -7.51 10.43 -28.56
CA ARG A 612 -6.51 11.14 -27.77
C ARG A 612 -5.86 12.19 -28.66
N ARG A 613 -5.83 13.45 -28.21
CA ARG A 613 -5.41 14.59 -29.07
C ARG A 613 -4.39 15.46 -28.37
N THR A 614 -3.24 15.74 -29.04
CA THR A 614 -2.25 16.75 -28.68
C THR A 614 -2.10 17.75 -29.82
N GLY A 615 -2.57 18.98 -29.64
CA GLY A 615 -2.55 19.97 -30.71
C GLY A 615 -3.32 19.51 -31.96
N ARG A 616 -2.57 19.29 -33.05
CA ARG A 616 -3.12 18.76 -34.31
C ARG A 616 -3.00 17.25 -34.47
N ALA A 617 -2.15 16.61 -33.67
CA ALA A 617 -1.98 15.17 -33.68
C ALA A 617 -3.11 14.48 -32.93
N TYR A 618 -3.63 13.40 -33.47
CA TYR A 618 -4.67 12.59 -32.83
C TYR A 618 -4.48 11.11 -33.13
N VAL A 619 -4.97 10.28 -32.22
CA VAL A 619 -5.11 8.83 -32.36
C VAL A 619 -6.55 8.48 -32.03
N ILE A 620 -7.22 7.74 -32.88
CA ILE A 620 -8.60 7.27 -32.65
C ILE A 620 -8.52 5.82 -32.19
N VAL A 621 -9.23 5.50 -31.13
CA VAL A 621 -9.42 4.13 -30.63
C VAL A 621 -10.86 3.75 -30.83
N ALA A 622 -11.11 2.65 -31.55
CA ALA A 622 -12.44 2.11 -31.82
C ALA A 622 -12.56 0.72 -31.22
N ILE A 623 -13.56 0.50 -30.38
CA ILE A 623 -13.81 -0.77 -29.66
C ILE A 623 -15.18 -1.31 -30.08
N ASN A 624 -15.20 -2.57 -30.54
CA ASN A 624 -16.40 -3.36 -30.69
C ASN A 624 -16.42 -4.48 -29.63
N ASN A 625 -17.24 -4.32 -28.60
CA ASN A 625 -17.42 -5.31 -27.55
C ASN A 625 -18.50 -6.36 -27.86
N ASP A 626 -19.22 -6.19 -28.99
CA ASP A 626 -20.25 -7.15 -29.40
C ASP A 626 -19.63 -8.50 -29.80
N SER A 627 -20.41 -9.55 -29.64
CA SER A 627 -20.11 -10.90 -30.11
C SER A 627 -20.23 -11.05 -31.64
N LYS A 628 -20.66 -9.98 -32.34
CA LYS A 628 -20.81 -9.95 -33.80
C LYS A 628 -19.96 -8.83 -34.42
N PRO A 629 -19.49 -9.00 -35.67
CA PRO A 629 -18.89 -7.91 -36.41
C PRO A 629 -19.88 -6.74 -36.55
N SER A 630 -19.34 -5.52 -36.54
CA SER A 630 -20.13 -4.31 -36.65
C SER A 630 -19.41 -3.21 -37.45
N THR A 631 -20.16 -2.28 -38.01
CA THR A 631 -19.60 -1.04 -38.54
C THR A 631 -19.81 0.08 -37.56
N ILE A 632 -18.72 0.78 -37.18
CA ILE A 632 -18.75 1.96 -36.34
C ILE A 632 -18.67 3.18 -37.27
N GLU A 633 -19.64 4.11 -37.14
CA GLU A 633 -19.70 5.29 -37.96
C GLU A 633 -19.99 6.52 -37.08
N PHE A 634 -19.21 7.60 -37.26
CA PHE A 634 -19.36 8.82 -36.47
C PHE A 634 -18.68 10.03 -37.12
N GLU A 635 -19.11 11.24 -36.72
CA GLU A 635 -18.51 12.50 -37.13
C GLU A 635 -17.17 12.77 -36.49
N THR A 636 -16.23 13.34 -37.24
CA THR A 636 -14.88 13.70 -36.78
C THR A 636 -14.67 15.21 -36.59
N ALA A 637 -15.77 15.99 -36.66
CA ALA A 637 -15.72 17.45 -36.51
C ALA A 637 -15.09 17.90 -35.18
N SER A 638 -15.35 17.17 -34.08
CA SER A 638 -14.73 17.41 -32.77
C SER A 638 -13.19 17.29 -32.76
N LEU A 639 -12.62 16.58 -33.74
CA LEU A 639 -11.17 16.49 -33.95
C LEU A 639 -10.64 17.61 -34.88
N GLY A 640 -11.53 18.44 -35.45
CA GLY A 640 -11.18 19.43 -36.46
C GLY A 640 -10.90 18.80 -37.83
N VAL A 641 -11.36 17.57 -38.10
CA VAL A 641 -11.19 16.86 -39.36
C VAL A 641 -12.50 16.86 -40.11
N THR A 642 -12.59 17.72 -41.11
CA THR A 642 -13.80 17.88 -41.93
C THR A 642 -13.63 17.36 -43.37
N GLY A 643 -12.39 17.06 -43.76
CA GLY A 643 -12.04 16.55 -45.09
C GLY A 643 -11.98 15.02 -45.15
N SER A 644 -11.25 14.52 -46.14
CA SER A 644 -10.99 13.07 -46.30
C SER A 644 -9.57 12.73 -45.85
N VAL A 645 -9.46 11.71 -45.00
CA VAL A 645 -8.18 11.21 -44.47
C VAL A 645 -8.17 9.70 -44.53
N SER A 646 -7.09 9.13 -45.10
CA SER A 646 -6.82 7.70 -45.04
C SER A 646 -6.22 7.37 -43.68
N LEU A 647 -6.74 6.35 -43.03
CA LEU A 647 -6.27 5.89 -41.72
C LEU A 647 -5.57 4.50 -41.82
N VAL A 648 -4.69 4.23 -40.92
CA VAL A 648 -4.06 2.92 -40.71
C VAL A 648 -4.41 2.43 -39.34
N ASP A 649 -4.92 1.21 -39.24
CA ASP A 649 -5.07 0.54 -37.96
C ASP A 649 -3.74 -0.07 -37.52
N ARG A 650 -3.20 0.44 -36.44
CA ARG A 650 -1.91 0.03 -35.87
C ARG A 650 -1.98 -1.34 -35.19
N LEU A 651 -3.19 -1.83 -34.85
CA LEU A 651 -3.39 -3.21 -34.36
C LEU A 651 -3.56 -4.20 -35.52
N GLY A 652 -3.97 -3.73 -36.70
CA GLY A 652 -4.14 -4.57 -37.89
C GLY A 652 -5.42 -5.40 -37.87
N VAL A 653 -6.44 -4.94 -37.18
CA VAL A 653 -7.73 -5.62 -36.98
C VAL A 653 -8.83 -5.02 -37.85
N ALA A 654 -8.87 -3.68 -37.92
CA ALA A 654 -9.86 -2.95 -38.66
C ALA A 654 -9.49 -2.85 -40.15
N ASN A 655 -10.47 -3.08 -41.01
CA ASN A 655 -10.34 -2.90 -42.45
C ASN A 655 -11.00 -1.62 -42.92
N ASP A 656 -10.45 -1.01 -43.99
CA ASP A 656 -11.04 0.13 -44.72
C ASP A 656 -11.36 1.35 -43.86
N ALA A 657 -10.56 1.62 -42.82
CA ALA A 657 -10.71 2.81 -42.00
C ALA A 657 -10.39 4.08 -42.79
N LYS A 658 -11.39 4.93 -43.00
CA LYS A 658 -11.23 6.22 -43.69
C LYS A 658 -12.21 7.26 -43.15
N ILE A 659 -11.76 8.50 -43.18
CA ILE A 659 -12.63 9.64 -42.99
C ILE A 659 -12.98 10.15 -44.40
N GLN A 660 -14.27 10.34 -44.67
CA GLN A 660 -14.76 10.93 -45.90
C GLN A 660 -15.75 12.03 -45.55
N SER A 661 -15.49 13.25 -46.04
CA SER A 661 -16.35 14.42 -45.76
C SER A 661 -16.68 14.60 -44.27
N GLY A 662 -15.68 14.37 -43.40
CA GLY A 662 -15.83 14.50 -41.95
C GLY A 662 -16.52 13.32 -41.23
N MET A 663 -16.87 12.25 -41.95
CA MET A 663 -17.42 11.01 -41.37
C MET A 663 -16.39 9.91 -41.38
N LEU A 664 -16.12 9.31 -40.23
CA LEU A 664 -15.34 8.07 -40.12
C LEU A 664 -16.29 6.88 -40.25
N LYS A 665 -15.86 5.90 -41.06
CA LYS A 665 -16.50 4.59 -41.12
C LYS A 665 -15.45 3.51 -41.04
N VAL A 666 -15.66 2.56 -40.14
CA VAL A 666 -14.72 1.45 -39.92
C VAL A 666 -15.45 0.16 -39.57
N SER A 667 -15.08 -0.93 -40.28
CA SER A 667 -15.60 -2.27 -40.00
C SER A 667 -14.74 -2.97 -38.98
N MET A 668 -15.37 -3.43 -37.90
CA MET A 668 -14.70 -4.07 -36.76
C MET A 668 -15.21 -5.50 -36.60
N PRO A 669 -14.29 -6.50 -36.48
CA PRO A 669 -14.68 -7.84 -36.07
C PRO A 669 -15.37 -7.86 -34.69
N ALA A 670 -15.97 -8.99 -34.34
CA ALA A 670 -16.47 -9.23 -32.99
C ALA A 670 -15.34 -9.14 -31.96
N ARG A 671 -15.64 -8.60 -30.78
CA ARG A 671 -14.71 -8.56 -29.64
C ARG A 671 -13.32 -8.04 -30.04
N SER A 672 -13.27 -6.89 -30.69
CA SER A 672 -12.03 -6.33 -31.23
C SER A 672 -11.88 -4.84 -30.99
N ALA A 673 -10.64 -4.37 -31.07
CA ALA A 673 -10.29 -2.95 -31.00
C ALA A 673 -9.33 -2.56 -32.12
N GLY A 674 -9.40 -1.32 -32.59
CA GLY A 674 -8.48 -0.72 -33.55
C GLY A 674 -7.87 0.58 -32.98
N ILE A 675 -6.60 0.82 -33.31
CA ILE A 675 -5.88 2.07 -33.00
C ILE A 675 -5.54 2.73 -34.32
N LEU A 676 -6.29 3.77 -34.67
CA LEU A 676 -6.26 4.39 -35.98
C LEU A 676 -5.41 5.67 -35.97
N THR A 677 -4.46 5.74 -36.88
CA THR A 677 -3.61 6.92 -37.12
C THR A 677 -3.73 7.37 -38.58
N ALA A 678 -3.56 8.66 -38.87
CA ALA A 678 -3.41 9.10 -40.24
C ALA A 678 -2.25 8.39 -40.95
N LYS A 679 -2.40 8.08 -42.27
CA LYS A 679 -1.33 7.53 -43.10
C LYS A 679 -0.16 8.49 -43.23
#